data_b0b3e7210088381ce44efd5fa02ea1c7
#
_entry.id   b0b3e7210088381ce44efd5fa02ea1c7
#
_cell.length_a   1.000
_cell.length_b   1.000
_cell.length_c   1.000
_cell.angle_alpha   90.00
_cell.angle_beta   90.00
_cell.angle_gamma   90.00
#
_symmetry.space_group_name_H-M   'P 1'
#
loop_
_entity.id
_entity.type
_entity.pdbx_description
1 polymer ?
#
loop_
_entity_poly.entity_id
_entity_poly.type
_entity_poly.pdbx_seq_one_letter_code
_entity_poly.pdbx_strand_id
1 'polypeptide(L)'
;MIVSGRNMYDAFGRVAKAFYPTTEGTGSKSTFSKSFDNVSPTVTVYDVLDRATSVTLPDNSTTTTAYTVDNGSHALVTTVTDALHNVQATHTNGSGKTVKTIQKSGPDGEITTSFEYDGIQRLVRVTDTEGKVTTSTYDMGDRRTEVNHPASGITSFTYDALGNVLTKQTANLAKEGKFITYDYDYQRLTGINYPDHPENNVKYYYGGRNASQNRIGRLMLREDGTGAIEYFYGKMGEVTKTRRTMIVPNQAIATYVTQWTYDSHNRLLEMIYPNEEKITYSYNLGGQLEKVHGYKSYGYDYVSKIGYDKFEQRTYLKYCNGAETFYTYDPQRRRLQNLTVNSGGNTIMDNAYTYDAVSNVLSVVNGASVPQSGKAGGQMAHAYTYDALYRLVSATGTYTGADNKTASYTLAMGYDNMHRITSKRQILTQNNVQFNGTLNAGYDLSYTYGTETGKKFQLANVKDVNYRTEETPSESENVNNNHAYEYDANGNLVYVNTSRTKKDGVADEKTAERKLKWDEENRLLASDDNGFVTNYWYDADGERTVKTSGESDQVYVNSEFAGCRTNTAKFSLYVSPYLVANQGGRYTKHIYIGSQRVVSKIGDFDSYGSDPRRIQYAGSETDGLSVDYKVKYTQQLQVIKDNYATFAVPYNGEDNNDYVDGKGFCCNDGSLEAAQARVMARAMKNNFQEGDSYEKMQFYYHPDHLGSSSYITNLDGEVVQHIEYVPFGEVFIEERNNIWNTPYLFNAKEFDEETGLYYYGARYYDPRLSLWMSTDPMQEKYPWITSFCYTFNNPIKFIDPDGNDYDEIIDDKSITFKAVIFVTKDSYEAAKASAGILNQQSGKWTYDFAIQEGDQKTEYSLNVNFNVTVELAEQREGYPTRHALQSALNKNPGETCLNTFEVVPDDKMGILNNGSTSGGNYIQIKKSRIGTETGAHEIGHAMGLQHSSEGLMTSESSNPRRNNNLDKGSISDMIKYPLKGKVNTWYNPEKGESIPAGKGTLINNSKFTVKQLLKGKVKSLK
;
A
#
# COMPACT_ATOMS: atom_id res chain seq x y z
N MET A 1 -25.97 3.22 -20.49
CA MET A 1 -24.84 2.40 -21.03
C MET A 1 -23.70 3.34 -21.39
N ILE A 2 -22.47 3.02 -20.98
CA ILE A 2 -21.29 3.79 -21.35
C ILE A 2 -20.75 3.21 -22.66
N VAL A 3 -20.43 4.07 -23.62
CA VAL A 3 -19.86 3.69 -24.92
C VAL A 3 -18.50 4.36 -25.05
N SER A 4 -17.45 3.54 -25.16
CA SER A 4 -16.05 3.97 -25.19
C SER A 4 -15.37 3.52 -26.50
N GLY A 5 -14.11 3.92 -26.71
CA GLY A 5 -13.27 3.48 -27.82
C GLY A 5 -13.56 4.17 -29.15
N ARG A 6 -14.01 5.40 -29.12
CA ARG A 6 -14.12 6.26 -30.32
C ARG A 6 -12.75 6.78 -30.73
N ASN A 7 -12.20 6.26 -31.84
CA ASN A 7 -10.88 6.61 -32.32
C ASN A 7 -10.95 6.99 -33.80
N MET A 8 -10.08 7.92 -34.20
CA MET A 8 -9.77 8.17 -35.61
C MET A 8 -8.35 7.70 -35.94
N TYR A 9 -8.18 7.20 -37.15
CA TYR A 9 -6.93 6.58 -37.58
C TYR A 9 -6.29 7.39 -38.72
N ASP A 10 -4.93 7.37 -38.75
CA ASP A 10 -4.20 7.88 -39.90
C ASP A 10 -4.24 6.90 -41.09
N ALA A 11 -3.60 7.28 -42.21
CA ALA A 11 -3.56 6.47 -43.43
C ALA A 11 -2.86 5.10 -43.23
N PHE A 12 -2.04 4.95 -42.18
CA PHE A 12 -1.36 3.70 -41.83
C PHE A 12 -2.13 2.87 -40.80
N GLY A 13 -3.33 3.29 -40.40
CA GLY A 13 -4.18 2.59 -39.47
C GLY A 13 -3.75 2.79 -38.00
N ARG A 14 -2.90 3.78 -37.69
CA ARG A 14 -2.50 4.14 -36.34
C ARG A 14 -3.53 5.10 -35.72
N VAL A 15 -3.75 5.02 -34.40
CA VAL A 15 -4.70 5.92 -33.73
C VAL A 15 -4.13 7.33 -33.68
N ALA A 16 -4.64 8.25 -34.47
CA ALA A 16 -4.23 9.65 -34.47
C ALA A 16 -5.03 10.53 -33.51
N LYS A 17 -6.32 10.19 -33.22
CA LYS A 17 -7.10 10.89 -32.19
C LYS A 17 -7.91 9.93 -31.33
N ALA A 18 -7.89 10.08 -30.00
CA ALA A 18 -8.62 9.32 -29.01
C ALA A 18 -9.65 10.20 -28.28
N PHE A 19 -10.97 9.84 -28.29
CA PHE A 19 -12.06 10.60 -27.66
C PHE A 19 -12.55 9.94 -26.38
N TYR A 20 -13.06 10.72 -25.46
CA TYR A 20 -13.63 10.25 -24.22
C TYR A 20 -14.91 9.41 -24.44
N PRO A 21 -15.28 8.55 -23.44
CA PRO A 21 -16.52 7.78 -23.48
C PRO A 21 -17.76 8.67 -23.61
N THR A 22 -18.78 8.18 -24.30
CA THR A 22 -20.11 8.78 -24.36
C THR A 22 -21.12 7.93 -23.61
N THR A 23 -22.25 8.52 -23.23
CA THR A 23 -23.36 7.79 -22.62
C THR A 23 -24.50 7.62 -23.61
N GLU A 24 -25.15 6.45 -23.58
CA GLU A 24 -26.34 6.15 -24.36
C GLU A 24 -27.43 5.57 -23.48
N GLY A 25 -28.69 5.82 -23.82
CA GLY A 25 -29.84 5.22 -23.15
C GLY A 25 -29.77 3.68 -23.21
N THR A 26 -30.24 3.00 -22.18
CA THR A 26 -30.41 1.54 -22.17
C THR A 26 -31.62 1.15 -23.02
N GLY A 27 -31.48 0.19 -23.94
CA GLY A 27 -32.52 -0.34 -24.78
C GLY A 27 -31.95 -1.22 -25.90
N SER A 28 -32.81 -2.02 -26.57
CA SER A 28 -32.37 -2.83 -27.71
C SER A 28 -32.07 -1.90 -28.90
N LYS A 29 -30.80 -1.69 -29.18
CA LYS A 29 -30.35 -0.92 -30.33
C LYS A 29 -29.74 -1.84 -31.36
N SER A 30 -30.24 -1.75 -32.58
CA SER A 30 -29.72 -2.45 -33.77
C SER A 30 -28.51 -1.75 -34.37
N THR A 31 -28.25 -0.48 -33.99
CA THR A 31 -27.17 0.34 -34.59
C THR A 31 -26.32 1.00 -33.48
N PHE A 32 -25.02 1.03 -33.69
CA PHE A 32 -24.11 1.78 -32.83
C PHE A 32 -24.27 3.30 -33.01
N SER A 33 -24.25 4.04 -31.93
CA SER A 33 -24.14 5.50 -31.99
C SER A 33 -22.90 5.92 -32.75
N LYS A 34 -23.03 6.98 -33.56
CA LYS A 34 -21.90 7.58 -34.28
C LYS A 34 -21.37 8.85 -33.60
N SER A 35 -21.93 9.24 -32.46
CA SER A 35 -21.54 10.44 -31.73
C SER A 35 -20.19 10.29 -31.09
N PHE A 36 -19.42 11.37 -31.09
CA PHE A 36 -18.17 11.52 -30.34
C PHE A 36 -18.45 12.39 -29.11
N ASP A 37 -17.56 12.30 -28.10
CA ASP A 37 -17.57 13.22 -27.00
C ASP A 37 -17.24 14.65 -27.48
N ASN A 38 -17.77 15.66 -26.79
CA ASN A 38 -17.57 17.07 -27.17
C ASN A 38 -16.21 17.63 -26.70
N VAL A 39 -15.50 16.90 -25.85
CA VAL A 39 -14.16 17.29 -25.39
C VAL A 39 -13.16 17.01 -26.51
N SER A 40 -12.19 17.91 -26.71
CA SER A 40 -11.10 17.69 -27.67
C SER A 40 -10.42 16.34 -27.44
N PRO A 41 -10.06 15.61 -28.49
CA PRO A 41 -9.41 14.33 -28.33
C PRO A 41 -7.94 14.48 -27.90
N THR A 42 -7.39 13.41 -27.34
CA THR A 42 -5.94 13.26 -27.29
C THR A 42 -5.39 12.98 -28.71
N VAL A 43 -4.32 13.66 -29.09
CA VAL A 43 -3.74 13.69 -30.44
C VAL A 43 -2.32 13.14 -30.44
N THR A 44 -2.01 12.11 -31.26
CA THR A 44 -0.67 11.52 -31.33
C THR A 44 -0.11 11.60 -32.78
N VAL A 45 1.12 12.09 -32.88
CA VAL A 45 1.89 12.13 -34.14
C VAL A 45 2.98 11.05 -34.08
N TYR A 46 3.26 10.42 -35.22
CA TYR A 46 4.19 9.30 -35.30
C TYR A 46 5.28 9.57 -36.37
N ASP A 47 6.43 8.94 -36.13
CA ASP A 47 7.46 8.81 -37.16
C ASP A 47 7.22 7.63 -38.13
N VAL A 48 8.14 7.45 -39.09
CA VAL A 48 8.07 6.36 -40.06
C VAL A 48 8.27 4.96 -39.50
N LEU A 49 8.75 4.85 -38.25
CA LEU A 49 8.94 3.60 -37.52
C LEU A 49 7.78 3.32 -36.56
N ASP A 50 6.66 4.00 -36.72
CA ASP A 50 5.47 3.89 -35.84
C ASP A 50 5.70 4.28 -34.36
N ARG A 51 6.74 5.10 -34.10
CA ARG A 51 7.01 5.60 -32.75
C ARG A 51 6.34 6.96 -32.57
N ALA A 52 5.68 7.17 -31.40
CA ALA A 52 5.08 8.46 -31.11
C ALA A 52 6.15 9.54 -30.94
N THR A 53 6.03 10.63 -31.71
CA THR A 53 6.92 11.79 -31.59
C THR A 53 6.28 12.97 -30.88
N SER A 54 4.94 12.99 -30.78
CA SER A 54 4.21 14.02 -30.07
C SER A 54 2.88 13.47 -29.57
N VAL A 55 2.51 13.81 -28.33
CA VAL A 55 1.21 13.54 -27.73
C VAL A 55 0.66 14.84 -27.19
N THR A 56 -0.49 15.30 -27.74
CA THR A 56 -1.21 16.49 -27.27
C THR A 56 -2.49 16.07 -26.55
N LEU A 57 -2.65 16.49 -25.31
CA LEU A 57 -3.81 16.18 -24.47
C LEU A 57 -4.98 17.11 -24.76
N PRO A 58 -6.20 16.83 -24.27
CA PRO A 58 -7.40 17.64 -24.54
C PRO A 58 -7.30 19.11 -24.13
N ASP A 59 -6.42 19.46 -23.20
CA ASP A 59 -6.14 20.84 -22.75
C ASP A 59 -5.05 21.54 -23.57
N ASN A 60 -4.61 20.92 -24.67
CA ASN A 60 -3.51 21.34 -25.55
C ASN A 60 -2.10 21.24 -24.94
N SER A 61 -1.94 20.66 -23.76
CA SER A 61 -0.61 20.34 -23.23
C SER A 61 0.04 19.25 -24.07
N THR A 62 1.31 19.45 -24.47
CA THR A 62 1.99 18.58 -25.44
C THR A 62 3.29 18.03 -24.88
N THR A 63 3.46 16.72 -24.99
CA THR A 63 4.72 16.02 -24.72
C THR A 63 5.34 15.59 -26.04
N THR A 64 6.62 15.87 -26.27
CA THR A 64 7.35 15.47 -27.46
C THR A 64 8.42 14.43 -27.15
N THR A 65 8.65 13.50 -28.06
CA THR A 65 9.65 12.45 -27.94
C THR A 65 10.56 12.43 -29.17
N ALA A 66 11.86 12.57 -28.93
CA ALA A 66 12.89 12.46 -30.00
C ALA A 66 13.68 11.16 -29.81
N TYR A 67 13.99 10.51 -30.92
CA TYR A 67 14.75 9.26 -30.94
C TYR A 67 16.04 9.49 -31.72
N THR A 68 17.18 9.32 -31.05
CA THR A 68 18.52 9.50 -31.62
C THR A 68 19.42 8.33 -31.26
N VAL A 69 20.62 8.28 -31.78
CA VAL A 69 21.65 7.30 -31.41
C VAL A 69 22.84 8.06 -30.84
N ASP A 70 23.29 7.62 -29.68
CA ASP A 70 24.57 8.08 -29.14
C ASP A 70 25.68 7.22 -29.77
N ASN A 71 26.44 7.81 -30.69
CA ASN A 71 27.50 7.12 -31.42
C ASN A 71 28.68 6.71 -30.51
N GLY A 72 28.87 7.37 -29.38
CA GLY A 72 29.96 7.06 -28.44
C GLY A 72 29.68 5.80 -27.62
N SER A 73 28.44 5.65 -27.12
CA SER A 73 28.00 4.49 -26.35
C SER A 73 27.26 3.43 -27.17
N HIS A 74 26.99 3.68 -28.44
CA HIS A 74 26.17 2.86 -29.32
C HIS A 74 24.76 2.59 -28.75
N ALA A 75 24.25 3.51 -27.94
CA ALA A 75 22.94 3.41 -27.31
C ALA A 75 21.86 4.15 -28.11
N LEU A 76 20.67 3.60 -28.11
CA LEU A 76 19.48 4.32 -28.57
C LEU A 76 19.10 5.33 -27.48
N VAL A 77 18.96 6.60 -27.85
CA VAL A 77 18.57 7.68 -26.92
C VAL A 77 17.13 8.08 -27.18
N THR A 78 16.29 7.94 -26.20
CA THR A 78 14.91 8.44 -26.21
C THR A 78 14.86 9.69 -25.34
N THR A 79 14.63 10.84 -25.93
CA THR A 79 14.51 12.13 -25.24
C THR A 79 13.06 12.56 -25.21
N VAL A 80 12.53 12.71 -23.99
CA VAL A 80 11.15 13.17 -23.73
C VAL A 80 11.22 14.61 -23.25
N THR A 81 10.45 15.50 -23.86
CA THR A 81 10.23 16.87 -23.40
C THR A 81 8.75 17.01 -23.05
N ASP A 82 8.45 17.33 -21.83
CA ASP A 82 7.07 17.45 -21.34
C ASP A 82 6.44 18.81 -21.67
N ALA A 83 5.20 19.01 -21.21
CA ALA A 83 4.43 20.22 -21.50
C ALA A 83 4.96 21.50 -20.80
N LEU A 84 5.87 21.38 -19.83
CA LEU A 84 6.58 22.49 -19.20
C LEU A 84 8.02 22.63 -19.70
N HIS A 85 8.36 21.93 -20.80
CA HIS A 85 9.68 21.92 -21.45
C HIS A 85 10.81 21.29 -20.62
N ASN A 86 10.50 20.50 -19.60
CA ASN A 86 11.51 19.72 -18.89
C ASN A 86 11.90 18.49 -19.71
N VAL A 87 13.20 18.20 -19.71
CA VAL A 87 13.80 17.21 -20.61
C VAL A 87 14.40 16.04 -19.85
N GLN A 88 13.97 14.82 -20.22
CA GLN A 88 14.55 13.58 -19.73
C GLN A 88 15.06 12.74 -20.92
N ALA A 89 16.29 12.21 -20.82
CA ALA A 89 16.85 11.32 -21.81
C ALA A 89 17.14 9.94 -21.20
N THR A 90 16.78 8.88 -21.93
CA THR A 90 17.04 7.49 -21.56
C THR A 90 17.89 6.83 -22.65
N HIS A 91 19.05 6.31 -22.26
CA HIS A 91 19.96 5.58 -23.13
C HIS A 91 19.72 4.07 -22.98
N THR A 92 19.47 3.39 -24.07
CA THR A 92 19.17 1.95 -24.10
C THR A 92 20.19 1.24 -24.98
N ASN A 93 20.83 0.21 -24.46
CA ASN A 93 21.82 -0.58 -25.23
C ASN A 93 21.16 -1.50 -26.27
N GLY A 94 21.98 -2.19 -27.08
CA GLY A 94 21.51 -3.11 -28.12
C GLY A 94 20.68 -4.29 -27.61
N SER A 95 20.77 -4.63 -26.34
CA SER A 95 19.94 -5.66 -25.66
C SER A 95 18.62 -5.11 -25.09
N GLY A 96 18.32 -3.83 -25.31
CA GLY A 96 17.11 -3.18 -24.80
C GLY A 96 17.15 -2.81 -23.31
N LYS A 97 18.34 -2.83 -22.67
CA LYS A 97 18.50 -2.43 -21.26
C LYS A 97 18.85 -0.96 -21.15
N THR A 98 18.24 -0.26 -20.20
CA THR A 98 18.59 1.11 -19.85
C THR A 98 19.98 1.13 -19.23
N VAL A 99 20.93 1.82 -19.87
CA VAL A 99 22.31 1.95 -19.39
C VAL A 99 22.59 3.32 -18.77
N LYS A 100 21.74 4.31 -19.06
CA LYS A 100 21.89 5.66 -18.50
C LYS A 100 20.55 6.40 -18.57
N THR A 101 20.24 7.16 -17.54
CA THR A 101 19.17 8.16 -17.54
C THR A 101 19.75 9.54 -17.23
N ILE A 102 19.22 10.58 -17.86
CA ILE A 102 19.64 11.97 -17.67
C ILE A 102 18.40 12.83 -17.51
N GLN A 103 18.28 13.51 -16.38
CA GLN A 103 17.35 14.63 -16.19
C GLN A 103 18.12 15.93 -16.40
N LYS A 104 17.72 16.74 -17.41
CA LYS A 104 18.51 17.91 -17.84
C LYS A 104 18.30 19.16 -17.00
N SER A 105 17.37 19.17 -16.06
CA SER A 105 16.90 20.35 -15.35
C SER A 105 17.23 20.34 -13.86
N GLY A 106 18.30 19.66 -13.44
CA GLY A 106 18.76 19.68 -12.05
C GLY A 106 19.26 21.06 -11.60
N PRO A 107 19.16 21.42 -10.30
CA PRO A 107 19.59 22.72 -9.77
C PRO A 107 21.09 22.99 -9.97
N ASP A 108 21.91 21.93 -9.92
CA ASP A 108 23.38 21.98 -10.08
C ASP A 108 23.83 21.38 -11.43
N GLY A 109 22.94 21.32 -12.42
CA GLY A 109 23.20 20.76 -13.73
C GLY A 109 22.43 19.47 -14.04
N GLU A 110 22.95 18.65 -14.95
CA GLU A 110 22.28 17.39 -15.34
C GLU A 110 22.38 16.32 -14.23
N ILE A 111 21.27 15.67 -13.93
CA ILE A 111 21.21 14.51 -13.03
C ILE A 111 21.36 13.25 -13.87
N THR A 112 22.44 12.51 -13.67
CA THR A 112 22.77 11.32 -14.44
C THR A 112 22.81 10.10 -13.54
N THR A 113 22.08 9.02 -13.94
CA THR A 113 22.18 7.70 -13.31
C THR A 113 22.62 6.69 -14.37
N SER A 114 23.64 5.89 -14.05
CA SER A 114 24.21 4.87 -14.94
C SER A 114 23.96 3.46 -14.40
N PHE A 115 23.74 2.51 -15.33
CA PHE A 115 23.40 1.13 -15.01
C PHE A 115 24.35 0.18 -15.77
N GLU A 116 24.95 -0.78 -15.06
CA GLU A 116 25.84 -1.79 -15.62
C GLU A 116 25.25 -3.18 -15.41
N TYR A 117 25.41 -4.03 -16.41
CA TYR A 117 24.86 -5.37 -16.44
C TYR A 117 25.96 -6.39 -16.66
N ASP A 118 25.82 -7.58 -16.11
CA ASP A 118 26.72 -8.69 -16.37
C ASP A 118 26.46 -9.35 -17.74
N GLY A 119 27.25 -10.37 -18.08
CA GLY A 119 27.17 -11.07 -19.39
C GLY A 119 25.83 -11.75 -19.66
N ILE A 120 24.99 -11.99 -18.65
CA ILE A 120 23.63 -12.55 -18.79
C ILE A 120 22.53 -11.53 -18.49
N GLN A 121 22.89 -10.24 -18.50
CA GLN A 121 21.97 -9.11 -18.43
C GLN A 121 21.31 -8.88 -17.06
N ARG A 122 21.95 -9.29 -15.96
CA ARG A 122 21.54 -8.94 -14.62
C ARG A 122 22.16 -7.60 -14.22
N LEU A 123 21.39 -6.76 -13.50
CA LEU A 123 21.87 -5.46 -13.03
C LEU A 123 22.87 -5.67 -11.87
N VAL A 124 24.14 -5.37 -12.09
CA VAL A 124 25.20 -5.56 -11.10
C VAL A 124 25.66 -4.27 -10.46
N ARG A 125 25.41 -3.12 -11.11
CA ARG A 125 25.88 -1.84 -10.60
C ARG A 125 24.98 -0.69 -11.06
N VAL A 126 24.68 0.20 -10.12
CA VAL A 126 24.02 1.48 -10.39
C VAL A 126 24.92 2.59 -9.82
N THR A 127 25.16 3.62 -10.60
CA THR A 127 25.96 4.78 -10.17
C THR A 127 25.10 6.03 -10.29
N ASP A 128 24.91 6.74 -9.19
CA ASP A 128 24.14 7.98 -9.14
C ASP A 128 24.93 9.20 -9.65
N THR A 129 24.29 10.37 -9.68
CA THR A 129 24.88 11.62 -10.18
C THR A 129 26.05 12.12 -9.35
N GLU A 130 26.19 11.71 -8.08
CA GLU A 130 27.33 12.04 -7.21
C GLU A 130 28.42 10.96 -7.21
N GLY A 131 28.30 9.94 -8.07
CA GLY A 131 29.23 8.83 -8.18
C GLY A 131 29.12 7.80 -7.04
N LYS A 132 28.02 7.78 -6.28
CA LYS A 132 27.75 6.73 -5.30
C LYS A 132 27.28 5.49 -6.02
N VAL A 133 27.67 4.34 -5.50
CA VAL A 133 27.49 3.07 -6.20
C VAL A 133 26.68 2.10 -5.36
N THR A 134 25.61 1.58 -5.94
CA THR A 134 24.91 0.40 -5.46
C THR A 134 25.35 -0.81 -6.27
N THR A 135 25.74 -1.91 -5.62
CA THR A 135 26.14 -3.16 -6.29
C THR A 135 25.26 -4.32 -5.87
N SER A 136 25.07 -5.27 -6.80
CA SER A 136 24.36 -6.53 -6.54
C SER A 136 25.19 -7.70 -7.05
N THR A 137 25.24 -8.79 -6.28
CA THR A 137 25.82 -10.07 -6.68
C THR A 137 24.76 -11.16 -6.74
N TYR A 138 25.01 -12.17 -7.57
CA TYR A 138 24.06 -13.24 -7.84
C TYR A 138 24.76 -14.60 -7.84
N ASP A 139 24.04 -15.62 -7.46
CA ASP A 139 24.48 -17.00 -7.59
C ASP A 139 24.26 -17.55 -9.01
N MET A 140 24.62 -18.82 -9.22
CA MET A 140 24.44 -19.52 -10.50
C MET A 140 22.96 -19.83 -10.79
N GLY A 141 22.09 -19.74 -9.81
CA GLY A 141 20.64 -19.90 -9.94
C GLY A 141 19.88 -18.59 -10.21
N ASP A 142 20.59 -17.51 -10.53
CA ASP A 142 20.04 -16.16 -10.80
C ASP A 142 19.37 -15.51 -9.57
N ARG A 143 19.76 -15.96 -8.36
CA ARG A 143 19.25 -15.42 -7.11
C ARG A 143 20.25 -14.40 -6.55
N ARG A 144 19.76 -13.25 -6.09
CA ARG A 144 20.60 -12.18 -5.55
C ARG A 144 21.14 -12.58 -4.17
N THR A 145 22.45 -12.73 -4.06
CA THR A 145 23.13 -13.12 -2.82
C THR A 145 23.55 -11.93 -1.97
N GLU A 146 23.73 -10.77 -2.59
CA GLU A 146 24.15 -9.57 -1.86
C GLU A 146 23.67 -8.30 -2.60
N VAL A 147 23.32 -7.30 -1.83
CA VAL A 147 23.18 -5.91 -2.28
C VAL A 147 23.97 -5.02 -1.32
N ASN A 148 24.79 -4.13 -1.88
CA ASN A 148 25.51 -3.11 -1.12
C ASN A 148 24.98 -1.74 -1.54
N HIS A 149 24.26 -1.08 -0.65
CA HIS A 149 23.64 0.21 -0.91
C HIS A 149 24.30 1.31 -0.08
N PRO A 150 24.57 2.50 -0.66
CA PRO A 150 25.29 3.58 0.05
C PRO A 150 24.61 4.11 1.32
N ALA A 151 23.29 3.96 1.46
CA ALA A 151 22.55 4.44 2.63
C ALA A 151 22.35 3.37 3.70
N SER A 152 22.15 2.10 3.31
CA SER A 152 21.79 1.00 4.22
C SER A 152 22.87 -0.08 4.37
N GLY A 153 24.03 0.10 3.72
CA GLY A 153 25.12 -0.87 3.77
C GLY A 153 24.83 -2.17 3.03
N ILE A 154 25.47 -3.26 3.48
CA ILE A 154 25.40 -4.57 2.84
C ILE A 154 24.23 -5.36 3.45
N THR A 155 23.40 -5.92 2.59
CA THR A 155 22.44 -6.97 2.93
C THR A 155 22.74 -8.22 2.12
N SER A 156 22.91 -9.37 2.77
CA SER A 156 23.22 -10.64 2.13
C SER A 156 22.16 -11.71 2.41
N PHE A 157 22.06 -12.68 1.48
CA PHE A 157 21.07 -13.75 1.52
C PHE A 157 21.71 -15.08 1.19
N THR A 158 21.25 -16.15 1.83
CA THR A 158 21.53 -17.52 1.42
C THR A 158 20.23 -18.24 1.09
N TYR A 159 20.31 -19.26 0.25
CA TYR A 159 19.15 -19.96 -0.28
C TYR A 159 19.32 -21.47 -0.19
N ASP A 160 18.20 -22.17 -0.07
CA ASP A 160 18.17 -23.62 -0.26
C ASP A 160 18.15 -23.99 -1.76
N ALA A 161 18.15 -25.30 -2.04
CA ALA A 161 18.10 -25.81 -3.42
C ALA A 161 16.77 -25.49 -4.14
N LEU A 162 15.70 -25.19 -3.40
CA LEU A 162 14.38 -24.83 -3.94
C LEU A 162 14.23 -23.32 -4.19
N GLY A 163 15.23 -22.52 -3.79
CA GLY A 163 15.21 -21.07 -3.92
C GLY A 163 14.57 -20.31 -2.75
N ASN A 164 14.26 -21.01 -1.65
CA ASN A 164 13.80 -20.34 -0.44
C ASN A 164 14.97 -19.64 0.24
N VAL A 165 14.72 -18.43 0.77
CA VAL A 165 15.72 -17.70 1.57
C VAL A 165 15.94 -18.41 2.90
N LEU A 166 17.15 -18.88 3.18
CA LEU A 166 17.50 -19.50 4.46
C LEU A 166 17.97 -18.49 5.49
N THR A 167 18.76 -17.50 5.05
CA THR A 167 19.27 -16.46 5.94
C THR A 167 19.21 -15.09 5.27
N LYS A 168 18.99 -14.05 6.08
CA LYS A 168 19.16 -12.64 5.72
C LYS A 168 20.10 -12.01 6.74
N GLN A 169 21.10 -11.26 6.27
CA GLN A 169 22.02 -10.53 7.13
C GLN A 169 22.06 -9.07 6.68
N THR A 170 21.65 -8.18 7.56
CA THR A 170 21.74 -6.72 7.35
C THR A 170 23.11 -6.21 7.80
N ALA A 171 23.44 -4.96 7.49
CA ALA A 171 24.70 -4.35 7.88
C ALA A 171 24.90 -4.27 9.42
N ASN A 172 23.82 -4.12 10.20
CA ASN A 172 23.88 -4.19 11.66
C ASN A 172 24.22 -5.60 12.12
N LEU A 173 23.50 -6.61 11.64
CA LEU A 173 23.72 -8.02 12.01
C LEU A 173 25.11 -8.51 11.62
N ALA A 174 25.67 -8.01 10.52
CA ALA A 174 27.00 -8.37 10.05
C ALA A 174 28.11 -7.95 11.04
N LYS A 175 27.93 -6.85 11.79
CA LYS A 175 28.89 -6.42 12.83
C LYS A 175 29.07 -7.47 13.92
N GLU A 176 28.04 -8.25 14.20
CA GLU A 176 28.01 -9.26 15.25
C GLU A 176 28.05 -10.70 14.71
N GLY A 177 28.09 -10.88 13.39
CA GLY A 177 28.05 -12.18 12.73
C GLY A 177 26.73 -12.93 12.91
N LYS A 178 25.63 -12.21 13.11
CA LYS A 178 24.28 -12.74 13.31
C LYS A 178 23.47 -12.74 12.02
N PHE A 179 22.39 -13.54 11.99
CA PHE A 179 21.51 -13.71 10.84
C PHE A 179 20.07 -13.85 11.29
N ILE A 180 19.13 -13.27 10.55
CA ILE A 180 17.74 -13.72 10.57
C ILE A 180 17.70 -15.05 9.85
N THR A 181 17.06 -16.07 10.42
CA THR A 181 16.91 -17.38 9.81
C THR A 181 15.47 -17.72 9.52
N TYR A 182 15.26 -18.47 8.43
CA TYR A 182 13.94 -18.86 7.95
C TYR A 182 13.85 -20.38 7.88
N ASP A 183 12.80 -20.94 8.49
CA ASP A 183 12.52 -22.36 8.52
C ASP A 183 11.40 -22.71 7.54
N TYR A 184 11.55 -23.84 6.84
CA TYR A 184 10.57 -24.25 5.83
C TYR A 184 10.18 -25.72 5.99
N ASP A 185 8.91 -25.99 5.67
CA ASP A 185 8.41 -27.34 5.32
C ASP A 185 8.22 -27.36 3.80
N TYR A 186 9.22 -27.86 3.07
CA TYR A 186 9.42 -27.73 1.62
C TYR A 186 9.46 -26.25 1.18
N GLN A 187 8.36 -25.72 0.68
CA GLN A 187 8.25 -24.31 0.24
C GLN A 187 7.36 -23.48 1.17
N ARG A 188 6.83 -24.08 2.24
CA ARG A 188 6.00 -23.36 3.21
C ARG A 188 6.88 -22.83 4.32
N LEU A 189 6.89 -21.52 4.50
CA LEU A 189 7.57 -20.87 5.62
C LEU A 189 6.93 -21.32 6.93
N THR A 190 7.72 -21.91 7.84
CA THR A 190 7.25 -22.39 9.14
C THR A 190 7.77 -21.55 10.31
N GLY A 191 8.87 -20.84 10.12
CA GLY A 191 9.44 -19.97 11.16
C GLY A 191 10.30 -18.85 10.61
N ILE A 192 10.36 -17.76 11.37
CA ILE A 192 11.32 -16.67 11.22
C ILE A 192 11.93 -16.46 12.61
N ASN A 193 13.25 -16.54 12.69
CA ASN A 193 13.97 -16.40 13.95
C ASN A 193 14.85 -15.14 13.92
N TYR A 194 14.63 -14.27 14.88
CA TYR A 194 15.37 -13.02 15.06
C TYR A 194 16.44 -13.19 16.12
N PRO A 195 17.72 -12.91 15.78
CA PRO A 195 18.83 -13.22 16.71
C PRO A 195 18.94 -12.26 17.89
N ASP A 196 18.49 -10.99 17.74
CA ASP A 196 18.59 -9.98 18.80
C ASP A 196 17.29 -9.83 19.60
N HIS A 197 16.17 -10.16 18.95
CA HIS A 197 14.82 -10.06 19.55
C HIS A 197 14.05 -11.39 19.39
N PRO A 198 14.52 -12.49 20.04
CA PRO A 198 13.88 -13.81 19.90
C PRO A 198 12.44 -13.84 20.40
N GLU A 199 12.02 -12.88 21.24
CA GLU A 199 10.63 -12.69 21.65
C GLU A 199 9.71 -12.33 20.48
N ASN A 200 10.25 -11.80 19.37
CA ASN A 200 9.52 -11.47 18.14
C ASN A 200 9.52 -12.60 17.13
N ASN A 201 10.11 -13.76 17.43
CA ASN A 201 10.11 -14.91 16.54
C ASN A 201 8.70 -15.25 16.05
N VAL A 202 8.58 -15.60 14.78
CA VAL A 202 7.33 -15.94 14.14
C VAL A 202 7.25 -17.43 13.87
N LYS A 203 6.08 -18.03 14.11
CA LYS A 203 5.79 -19.43 13.77
C LYS A 203 4.51 -19.53 12.95
N TYR A 204 4.56 -20.33 11.90
CA TYR A 204 3.43 -20.59 11.01
C TYR A 204 3.03 -22.07 11.11
N TYR A 205 1.76 -22.32 11.42
CA TYR A 205 1.21 -23.66 11.55
C TYR A 205 0.20 -23.90 10.45
N TYR A 206 0.40 -24.97 9.69
CA TYR A 206 -0.48 -25.33 8.58
C TYR A 206 -1.36 -26.52 8.94
N GLY A 207 -2.61 -26.48 8.46
CA GLY A 207 -3.58 -27.52 8.74
C GLY A 207 -3.15 -28.89 8.18
N GLY A 208 -3.09 -29.90 9.06
CA GLY A 208 -2.85 -31.28 8.69
C GLY A 208 -4.05 -31.91 7.97
N ARG A 209 -3.93 -33.21 7.61
CA ARG A 209 -4.95 -33.95 6.85
C ARG A 209 -6.35 -34.00 7.49
N ASN A 210 -6.41 -33.85 8.82
CA ASN A 210 -7.66 -33.89 9.59
C ASN A 210 -8.12 -32.51 10.06
N ALA A 211 -7.47 -31.43 9.60
CA ALA A 211 -7.82 -30.08 10.02
C ALA A 211 -9.25 -29.72 9.58
N SER A 212 -10.04 -29.19 10.50
CA SER A 212 -11.41 -28.76 10.29
C SER A 212 -11.48 -27.36 9.62
N GLN A 213 -12.67 -26.88 9.30
CA GLN A 213 -12.91 -25.51 8.83
C GLN A 213 -12.15 -25.12 7.56
N ASN A 214 -12.02 -26.06 6.61
CA ASN A 214 -11.31 -25.88 5.33
C ASN A 214 -9.83 -25.47 5.49
N ARG A 215 -9.19 -25.81 6.62
CA ARG A 215 -7.79 -25.43 6.94
C ARG A 215 -6.75 -26.41 6.39
N ILE A 216 -7.13 -27.56 5.83
CA ILE A 216 -6.17 -28.56 5.31
C ILE A 216 -5.19 -27.92 4.34
N GLY A 217 -3.89 -27.98 4.65
CA GLY A 217 -2.80 -27.41 3.85
C GLY A 217 -2.70 -25.87 3.85
N ARG A 218 -3.62 -25.17 4.52
CA ARG A 218 -3.63 -23.71 4.65
C ARG A 218 -3.04 -23.27 5.98
N LEU A 219 -2.63 -22.01 6.05
CA LEU A 219 -2.19 -21.38 7.31
C LEU A 219 -3.33 -21.43 8.31
N MET A 220 -3.12 -22.14 9.41
CA MET A 220 -4.14 -22.33 10.44
C MET A 220 -3.93 -21.38 11.61
N LEU A 221 -2.69 -21.20 12.02
CA LEU A 221 -2.28 -20.32 13.11
C LEU A 221 -0.95 -19.65 12.75
N ARG A 222 -0.85 -18.36 13.06
CA ARG A 222 0.40 -17.60 13.08
C ARG A 222 0.62 -17.11 14.50
N GLU A 223 1.80 -17.35 15.02
CA GLU A 223 2.27 -16.93 16.33
C GLU A 223 3.40 -15.93 16.15
N ASP A 224 3.34 -14.79 16.83
CA ASP A 224 4.37 -13.75 16.83
C ASP A 224 4.59 -13.19 18.24
N GLY A 225 5.44 -12.16 18.37
CA GLY A 225 5.75 -11.53 19.66
C GLY A 225 4.53 -10.93 20.36
N THR A 226 3.50 -10.54 19.62
CA THR A 226 2.32 -9.85 20.18
C THR A 226 1.18 -10.79 20.55
N GLY A 227 1.28 -12.08 20.23
CA GLY A 227 0.29 -13.08 20.50
C GLY A 227 0.12 -14.09 19.38
N ALA A 228 -1.11 -14.34 18.95
CA ALA A 228 -1.37 -15.24 17.84
C ALA A 228 -2.68 -14.91 17.12
N ILE A 229 -2.73 -15.27 15.85
CA ILE A 229 -3.92 -15.16 14.99
C ILE A 229 -4.26 -16.52 14.38
N GLU A 230 -5.48 -16.98 14.57
CA GLU A 230 -6.03 -18.22 14.04
C GLU A 230 -6.96 -17.89 12.88
N TYR A 231 -6.84 -18.63 11.77
CA TYR A 231 -7.56 -18.43 10.52
C TYR A 231 -8.59 -19.52 10.27
N PHE A 232 -9.73 -19.13 9.71
CA PHE A 232 -10.81 -20.03 9.28
C PHE A 232 -11.20 -19.66 7.85
N TYR A 233 -11.46 -20.68 7.03
CA TYR A 233 -11.64 -20.47 5.60
C TYR A 233 -13.02 -20.92 5.12
N GLY A 234 -13.52 -20.26 4.10
CA GLY A 234 -14.64 -20.71 3.31
C GLY A 234 -14.27 -21.80 2.32
N LYS A 235 -15.21 -22.21 1.54
CA LYS A 235 -15.05 -23.32 0.57
C LYS A 235 -14.12 -22.97 -0.58
N MET A 236 -14.01 -21.69 -0.94
CA MET A 236 -13.15 -21.20 -2.00
C MET A 236 -11.75 -20.82 -1.52
N GLY A 237 -11.50 -20.91 -0.21
CA GLY A 237 -10.21 -20.57 0.39
C GLY A 237 -10.10 -19.14 0.90
N GLU A 238 -11.18 -18.37 0.80
CA GLU A 238 -11.31 -17.05 1.39
C GLU A 238 -11.28 -17.11 2.93
N VAL A 239 -10.67 -16.14 3.57
CA VAL A 239 -10.70 -16.02 5.04
C VAL A 239 -12.09 -15.54 5.46
N THR A 240 -12.85 -16.39 6.15
CA THR A 240 -14.21 -16.06 6.63
C THR A 240 -14.24 -15.66 8.09
N LYS A 241 -13.19 -15.96 8.86
CA LYS A 241 -13.09 -15.62 10.27
C LYS A 241 -11.63 -15.61 10.72
N THR A 242 -11.30 -14.67 11.58
CA THR A 242 -10.07 -14.72 12.37
C THR A 242 -10.39 -14.66 13.85
N ARG A 243 -9.53 -15.30 14.65
CA ARG A 243 -9.48 -15.17 16.10
C ARG A 243 -8.09 -14.69 16.47
N ARG A 244 -7.98 -13.45 16.94
CA ARG A 244 -6.71 -12.82 17.28
C ARG A 244 -6.61 -12.62 18.79
N THR A 245 -5.64 -13.27 19.41
CA THR A 245 -5.33 -13.10 20.83
C THR A 245 -4.10 -12.22 20.96
N MET A 246 -4.22 -11.16 21.73
CA MET A 246 -3.21 -10.11 21.84
C MET A 246 -2.79 -9.86 23.27
N ILE A 247 -1.52 -9.54 23.42
CA ILE A 247 -0.85 -9.25 24.67
C ILE A 247 -0.53 -7.76 24.70
N VAL A 248 -0.96 -7.10 25.77
CA VAL A 248 -0.52 -5.75 26.14
C VAL A 248 0.14 -5.87 27.52
N PRO A 249 1.38 -5.44 27.69
CA PRO A 249 2.04 -5.50 29.00
C PRO A 249 1.21 -4.83 30.09
N ASN A 250 1.16 -5.44 31.27
CA ASN A 250 0.37 -5.01 32.43
C ASN A 250 -1.15 -4.96 32.23
N GLN A 251 -1.66 -5.58 31.15
CA GLN A 251 -3.10 -5.70 30.84
C GLN A 251 -3.50 -7.17 30.68
N ALA A 252 -4.78 -7.45 30.88
CA ALA A 252 -5.32 -8.77 30.63
C ALA A 252 -5.24 -9.14 29.15
N ILE A 253 -4.82 -10.37 28.86
CA ILE A 253 -4.79 -10.93 27.51
C ILE A 253 -6.22 -10.93 26.95
N ALA A 254 -6.40 -10.42 25.74
CA ALA A 254 -7.70 -10.28 25.11
C ALA A 254 -7.74 -10.95 23.74
N THR A 255 -8.90 -11.50 23.39
CA THR A 255 -9.13 -12.17 22.11
C THR A 255 -10.25 -11.47 21.36
N TYR A 256 -9.99 -11.18 20.09
CA TYR A 256 -10.90 -10.49 19.18
C TYR A 256 -11.27 -11.41 18.01
N VAL A 257 -12.55 -11.44 17.66
CA VAL A 257 -13.06 -12.26 16.56
C VAL A 257 -13.65 -11.36 15.51
N THR A 258 -13.14 -11.48 14.27
CA THR A 258 -13.66 -10.78 13.08
C THR A 258 -14.13 -11.82 12.07
N GLN A 259 -15.26 -11.56 11.38
CA GLN A 259 -15.81 -12.50 10.40
C GLN A 259 -16.18 -11.76 9.10
N TRP A 260 -16.12 -12.46 7.98
CA TRP A 260 -16.41 -11.93 6.66
C TRP A 260 -17.27 -12.90 5.84
N THR A 261 -18.10 -12.35 4.96
CA THR A 261 -18.78 -13.09 3.90
C THR A 261 -18.55 -12.41 2.56
N TYR A 262 -18.50 -13.19 1.52
CA TYR A 262 -18.19 -12.72 0.17
C TYR A 262 -19.24 -13.18 -0.82
N ASP A 263 -19.37 -12.47 -1.95
CA ASP A 263 -20.19 -12.92 -3.07
C ASP A 263 -19.40 -13.84 -4.00
N SER A 264 -20.06 -14.32 -5.06
CA SER A 264 -19.43 -15.20 -6.07
C SER A 264 -18.31 -14.54 -6.89
N HIS A 265 -18.12 -13.23 -6.78
CA HIS A 265 -17.04 -12.43 -7.39
C HIS A 265 -15.93 -12.11 -6.38
N ASN A 266 -15.96 -12.76 -5.20
CA ASN A 266 -15.05 -12.50 -4.08
C ASN A 266 -15.04 -11.06 -3.57
N ARG A 267 -16.18 -10.32 -3.73
CA ARG A 267 -16.36 -9.01 -3.14
C ARG A 267 -16.94 -9.16 -1.74
N LEU A 268 -16.46 -8.32 -0.81
CA LEU A 268 -16.92 -8.32 0.58
C LEU A 268 -18.41 -7.94 0.66
N LEU A 269 -19.26 -8.83 1.15
CA LEU A 269 -20.68 -8.56 1.39
C LEU A 269 -20.95 -8.13 2.81
N GLU A 270 -20.39 -8.84 3.78
CA GLU A 270 -20.62 -8.58 5.19
C GLU A 270 -19.31 -8.71 5.97
N MET A 271 -19.17 -7.87 6.99
CA MET A 271 -18.12 -7.95 7.99
C MET A 271 -18.75 -7.87 9.37
N ILE A 272 -18.40 -8.79 10.27
CA ILE A 272 -18.80 -8.74 11.67
C ILE A 272 -17.58 -8.33 12.48
N TYR A 273 -17.69 -7.19 13.13
CA TYR A 273 -16.66 -6.61 13.96
C TYR A 273 -16.52 -7.35 15.31
N PRO A 274 -15.40 -7.21 16.03
CA PRO A 274 -15.23 -7.82 17.33
C PRO A 274 -16.28 -7.42 18.39
N ASN A 275 -16.90 -6.26 18.21
CA ASN A 275 -18.02 -5.79 19.03
C ASN A 275 -19.39 -6.34 18.57
N GLU A 276 -19.38 -7.34 17.69
CA GLU A 276 -20.55 -8.04 17.14
C GLU A 276 -21.43 -7.18 16.19
N GLU A 277 -21.03 -5.95 15.85
CA GLU A 277 -21.72 -5.19 14.82
C GLU A 277 -21.46 -5.78 13.44
N LYS A 278 -22.53 -5.94 12.66
CA LYS A 278 -22.48 -6.40 11.28
C LYS A 278 -22.53 -5.21 10.33
N ILE A 279 -21.56 -5.10 9.46
CA ILE A 279 -21.52 -4.15 8.36
C ILE A 279 -21.80 -4.88 7.06
N THR A 280 -22.72 -4.34 6.26
CA THR A 280 -23.10 -4.89 4.95
C THR A 280 -22.73 -3.92 3.85
N TYR A 281 -22.12 -4.43 2.79
CA TYR A 281 -21.71 -3.67 1.61
C TYR A 281 -22.62 -4.02 0.43
N SER A 282 -23.18 -3.01 -0.21
CA SER A 282 -24.05 -3.18 -1.37
C SER A 282 -23.39 -2.60 -2.61
N TYR A 283 -23.50 -3.30 -3.73
CA TYR A 283 -22.87 -2.92 -4.98
C TYR A 283 -23.90 -2.64 -6.07
N ASN A 284 -23.62 -1.67 -6.92
CA ASN A 284 -24.45 -1.39 -8.09
C ASN A 284 -24.24 -2.45 -9.19
N LEU A 285 -25.01 -2.36 -10.28
CA LEU A 285 -24.94 -3.30 -11.41
C LEU A 285 -23.56 -3.27 -12.12
N GLY A 286 -22.79 -2.22 -11.98
CA GLY A 286 -21.41 -2.10 -12.48
C GLY A 286 -20.35 -2.73 -11.55
N GLY A 287 -20.76 -3.23 -10.38
CA GLY A 287 -19.85 -3.82 -9.41
C GLY A 287 -19.19 -2.80 -8.46
N GLN A 288 -19.56 -1.53 -8.55
CA GLN A 288 -19.04 -0.47 -7.69
C GLN A 288 -19.84 -0.39 -6.39
N LEU A 289 -19.16 -0.06 -5.28
CA LEU A 289 -19.80 0.09 -3.97
C LEU A 289 -20.83 1.23 -4.00
N GLU A 290 -22.06 0.96 -3.59
CA GLU A 290 -23.15 1.94 -3.59
C GLU A 290 -23.56 2.38 -2.19
N LYS A 291 -23.49 1.47 -1.19
CA LYS A 291 -24.02 1.69 0.15
C LYS A 291 -23.25 0.87 1.19
N VAL A 292 -23.14 1.41 2.41
CA VAL A 292 -22.58 0.72 3.59
C VAL A 292 -23.58 0.82 4.73
N HIS A 293 -24.07 -0.32 5.19
CA HIS A 293 -25.11 -0.43 6.22
C HIS A 293 -24.60 -1.15 7.46
N GLY A 294 -24.85 -0.61 8.64
CA GLY A 294 -24.53 -1.21 9.93
C GLY A 294 -25.77 -1.79 10.61
N TYR A 295 -25.60 -2.87 11.32
CA TYR A 295 -26.62 -3.48 12.16
C TYR A 295 -26.01 -4.08 13.42
N LYS A 296 -26.58 -3.71 14.57
CA LYS A 296 -26.32 -4.35 15.85
C LYS A 296 -27.62 -4.62 16.59
N SER A 297 -28.19 -3.68 17.32
CA SER A 297 -29.55 -3.77 17.91
C SER A 297 -30.62 -3.19 16.97
N TYR A 298 -30.22 -2.27 16.11
CA TYR A 298 -31.02 -1.68 15.03
C TYR A 298 -30.16 -1.45 13.81
N GLY A 299 -30.79 -1.24 12.66
CA GLY A 299 -30.10 -0.97 11.39
C GLY A 299 -30.01 0.51 11.07
N TYR A 300 -28.88 0.93 10.49
CA TYR A 300 -28.63 2.30 10.04
C TYR A 300 -27.59 2.32 8.92
N ASP A 301 -27.61 3.37 8.12
CA ASP A 301 -26.68 3.51 7.01
C ASP A 301 -25.47 4.36 7.39
N TYR A 302 -24.26 3.84 7.37
CA TYR A 302 -23.06 4.68 7.48
C TYR A 302 -22.89 5.54 6.24
N VAL A 303 -23.04 4.91 5.09
CA VAL A 303 -23.05 5.54 3.78
C VAL A 303 -24.33 5.16 3.09
N SER A 304 -25.20 6.14 2.87
CA SER A 304 -26.52 5.91 2.27
C SER A 304 -26.48 5.86 0.75
N LYS A 305 -25.49 6.52 0.12
CA LYS A 305 -25.35 6.52 -1.33
C LYS A 305 -23.95 6.93 -1.78
N ILE A 306 -23.45 6.27 -2.83
CA ILE A 306 -22.27 6.67 -3.58
C ILE A 306 -22.66 6.78 -5.06
N GLY A 307 -22.21 7.84 -5.74
CA GLY A 307 -22.44 8.07 -7.17
C GLY A 307 -21.12 8.10 -7.93
N TYR A 308 -21.16 7.66 -9.19
CA TYR A 308 -20.00 7.59 -10.08
C TYR A 308 -20.35 8.19 -11.45
N ASP A 309 -19.34 8.68 -12.16
CA ASP A 309 -19.48 9.17 -13.53
C ASP A 309 -19.17 8.10 -14.57
N LYS A 310 -19.16 8.49 -15.86
CA LYS A 310 -18.83 7.61 -16.98
C LYS A 310 -17.35 7.14 -17.05
N PHE A 311 -16.50 7.69 -16.20
CA PHE A 311 -15.10 7.32 -16.02
C PHE A 311 -14.86 6.52 -14.75
N GLU A 312 -15.95 6.13 -14.05
CA GLU A 312 -15.92 5.42 -12.76
C GLU A 312 -15.35 6.25 -11.60
N GLN A 313 -15.17 7.56 -11.80
CA GLN A 313 -14.75 8.48 -10.76
C GLN A 313 -15.95 8.77 -9.82
N ARG A 314 -15.68 8.83 -8.51
CA ARG A 314 -16.72 9.18 -7.51
C ARG A 314 -17.16 10.61 -7.71
N THR A 315 -18.47 10.84 -7.90
CA THR A 315 -19.06 12.17 -8.04
C THR A 315 -19.90 12.58 -6.85
N TYR A 316 -20.30 11.61 -6.02
CA TYR A 316 -21.20 11.87 -4.90
C TYR A 316 -21.01 10.86 -3.78
N LEU A 317 -21.09 11.34 -2.53
CA LEU A 317 -21.07 10.52 -1.32
C LEU A 317 -22.05 11.14 -0.32
N LYS A 318 -22.94 10.32 0.25
CA LYS A 318 -23.86 10.75 1.31
C LYS A 318 -23.73 9.89 2.54
N TYR A 319 -23.49 10.53 3.66
CA TYR A 319 -23.45 9.91 4.99
C TYR A 319 -24.82 9.89 5.66
N CYS A 320 -25.00 9.05 6.68
CA CYS A 320 -26.28 8.96 7.39
C CYS A 320 -26.57 10.17 8.28
N ASN A 321 -25.56 10.94 8.69
CA ASN A 321 -25.74 12.22 9.39
C ASN A 321 -26.24 13.36 8.48
N GLY A 322 -26.55 13.03 7.23
CA GLY A 322 -27.04 14.00 6.24
C GLY A 322 -25.95 14.75 5.50
N ALA A 323 -24.67 14.58 5.86
CA ALA A 323 -23.58 15.22 5.15
C ALA A 323 -23.44 14.64 3.72
N GLU A 324 -23.20 15.53 2.75
CA GLU A 324 -23.09 15.21 1.34
C GLU A 324 -21.78 15.76 0.78
N THR A 325 -21.05 14.93 0.05
CA THR A 325 -19.83 15.32 -0.64
C THR A 325 -20.04 15.23 -2.15
N PHE A 326 -19.65 16.26 -2.86
CA PHE A 326 -19.69 16.35 -4.32
C PHE A 326 -18.29 16.50 -4.88
N TYR A 327 -18.00 15.72 -5.92
CA TYR A 327 -16.73 15.74 -6.62
C TYR A 327 -16.99 16.18 -8.07
N THR A 328 -16.34 17.25 -8.48
CA THR A 328 -16.40 17.76 -9.86
C THR A 328 -15.04 17.66 -10.49
N TYR A 329 -14.99 17.17 -11.70
CA TYR A 329 -13.73 16.96 -12.43
C TYR A 329 -13.67 17.86 -13.66
N ASP A 330 -12.48 18.40 -13.93
CA ASP A 330 -12.28 19.17 -15.16
C ASP A 330 -12.55 18.27 -16.39
N PRO A 331 -13.27 18.77 -17.40
CA PRO A 331 -13.69 17.94 -18.51
C PRO A 331 -12.54 17.50 -19.41
N GLN A 332 -11.42 18.25 -19.46
CA GLN A 332 -10.32 18.01 -20.39
C GLN A 332 -9.31 16.99 -19.87
N ARG A 333 -8.93 17.06 -18.56
CA ARG A 333 -7.90 16.23 -17.96
C ARG A 333 -8.43 15.28 -16.91
N ARG A 334 -9.69 15.40 -16.53
CA ARG A 334 -10.37 14.59 -15.53
C ARG A 334 -9.78 14.71 -14.11
N ARG A 335 -9.03 15.80 -13.86
CA ARG A 335 -8.50 16.12 -12.53
C ARG A 335 -9.62 16.67 -11.65
N LEU A 336 -9.51 16.50 -10.33
CA LEU A 336 -10.47 17.05 -9.37
C LEU A 336 -10.49 18.57 -9.49
N GLN A 337 -11.63 19.14 -9.90
CA GLN A 337 -11.81 20.58 -10.06
C GLN A 337 -12.39 21.21 -8.80
N ASN A 338 -13.43 20.58 -8.24
CA ASN A 338 -14.02 21.00 -6.98
C ASN A 338 -14.34 19.81 -6.10
N LEU A 339 -14.18 20.01 -4.80
CA LEU A 339 -14.59 19.12 -3.73
C LEU A 339 -15.44 19.90 -2.74
N THR A 340 -16.76 19.67 -2.78
CA THR A 340 -17.71 20.41 -1.97
C THR A 340 -18.36 19.51 -0.93
N VAL A 341 -18.39 19.92 0.33
CA VAL A 341 -19.05 19.21 1.43
C VAL A 341 -20.13 20.08 2.05
N ASN A 342 -21.36 19.57 2.05
CA ASN A 342 -22.50 20.15 2.73
C ASN A 342 -22.84 19.35 3.99
N SER A 343 -22.98 19.99 5.13
CA SER A 343 -23.35 19.37 6.39
C SER A 343 -24.14 20.35 7.28
N GLY A 344 -25.11 19.88 8.05
CA GLY A 344 -25.91 20.72 8.94
C GLY A 344 -26.64 21.86 8.23
N GLY A 345 -26.95 21.69 6.93
CA GLY A 345 -27.61 22.72 6.10
C GLY A 345 -26.67 23.81 5.55
N ASN A 346 -25.37 23.70 5.77
CA ASN A 346 -24.35 24.66 5.29
C ASN A 346 -23.29 23.96 4.45
N THR A 347 -22.67 24.72 3.54
CA THR A 347 -21.42 24.28 2.89
C THR A 347 -20.28 24.53 3.85
N ILE A 348 -19.65 23.45 4.32
CA ILE A 348 -18.53 23.51 5.29
C ILE A 348 -17.17 23.49 4.58
N MET A 349 -17.09 22.92 3.37
CA MET A 349 -15.89 22.88 2.55
C MET A 349 -16.30 23.04 1.08
N ASP A 350 -15.59 23.89 0.34
CA ASP A 350 -15.76 24.09 -1.11
C ASP A 350 -14.40 24.36 -1.74
N ASN A 351 -13.60 23.30 -1.85
CA ASN A 351 -12.24 23.37 -2.34
C ASN A 351 -12.22 23.40 -3.88
N ALA A 352 -11.73 24.49 -4.46
CA ALA A 352 -11.44 24.63 -5.87
C ALA A 352 -9.94 24.44 -6.13
N TYR A 353 -9.60 23.63 -7.13
CA TYR A 353 -8.22 23.24 -7.49
C TYR A 353 -7.81 23.83 -8.82
N THR A 354 -6.56 24.31 -8.92
CA THR A 354 -5.94 24.68 -10.18
C THR A 354 -4.66 23.89 -10.39
N TYR A 355 -4.31 23.64 -11.64
CA TYR A 355 -3.21 22.76 -12.02
C TYR A 355 -2.35 23.36 -13.11
N ASP A 356 -1.07 22.98 -13.16
CA ASP A 356 -0.20 23.21 -14.30
C ASP A 356 -0.43 22.18 -15.42
N ALA A 357 0.33 22.30 -16.49
CA ALA A 357 0.22 21.43 -17.68
C ALA A 357 0.64 19.97 -17.42
N VAL A 358 1.40 19.69 -16.37
CA VAL A 358 1.83 18.34 -15.95
C VAL A 358 1.09 17.85 -14.69
N SER A 359 0.00 18.54 -14.33
CA SER A 359 -0.90 18.16 -13.24
C SER A 359 -0.34 18.35 -11.81
N ASN A 360 0.68 19.20 -11.62
CA ASN A 360 0.95 19.65 -10.25
C ASN A 360 -0.17 20.62 -9.82
N VAL A 361 -0.56 20.55 -8.56
CA VAL A 361 -1.57 21.46 -7.97
C VAL A 361 -0.93 22.82 -7.76
N LEU A 362 -1.47 23.87 -8.37
CA LEU A 362 -0.99 25.26 -8.21
C LEU A 362 -1.70 25.98 -7.09
N SER A 363 -2.96 25.69 -6.85
CA SER A 363 -3.71 26.28 -5.74
C SER A 363 -4.86 25.41 -5.28
N VAL A 364 -5.22 25.56 -4.01
CA VAL A 364 -6.43 25.04 -3.38
C VAL A 364 -7.11 26.18 -2.65
N VAL A 365 -8.33 26.48 -3.00
CA VAL A 365 -9.11 27.58 -2.38
C VAL A 365 -10.43 27.06 -1.86
N ASN A 366 -10.63 27.10 -0.53
CA ASN A 366 -11.90 26.82 0.09
C ASN A 366 -12.79 28.07 0.09
N GLY A 367 -13.80 28.08 -0.75
CA GLY A 367 -14.77 29.18 -0.90
C GLY A 367 -15.98 29.12 0.06
N ALA A 368 -16.01 28.16 0.98
CA ALA A 368 -17.09 28.04 1.96
C ALA A 368 -17.22 29.32 2.80
N SER A 369 -18.45 29.63 3.23
CA SER A 369 -18.70 30.82 4.07
C SER A 369 -18.03 30.67 5.43
N VAL A 370 -17.53 31.77 5.99
CA VAL A 370 -17.07 31.80 7.38
C VAL A 370 -18.21 31.39 8.31
N PRO A 371 -18.04 30.45 9.21
CA PRO A 371 -19.09 29.94 10.08
C PRO A 371 -19.51 30.98 11.13
N GLN A 372 -20.63 30.71 11.78
CA GLN A 372 -21.12 31.56 12.88
C GLN A 372 -20.16 31.50 14.08
N SER A 373 -20.25 32.53 14.93
CA SER A 373 -19.47 32.60 16.18
C SER A 373 -19.50 31.30 16.98
N GLY A 374 -18.36 30.86 17.46
CA GLY A 374 -18.18 29.62 18.23
C GLY A 374 -18.20 28.32 17.42
N LYS A 375 -18.32 28.36 16.09
CA LYS A 375 -18.29 27.18 15.21
C LYS A 375 -16.92 27.09 14.51
N ALA A 376 -16.42 25.85 14.30
CA ALA A 376 -15.20 25.55 13.62
C ALA A 376 -15.36 25.55 12.09
N GLY A 377 -14.28 25.82 11.37
CA GLY A 377 -14.23 25.91 9.91
C GLY A 377 -13.97 27.32 9.41
N GLY A 378 -13.87 27.49 8.11
CA GLY A 378 -13.65 28.80 7.51
C GLY A 378 -13.13 28.75 6.09
N GLN A 379 -12.76 29.93 5.58
CA GLN A 379 -12.15 30.08 4.27
C GLN A 379 -10.65 29.82 4.34
N MET A 380 -10.12 29.15 3.34
CA MET A 380 -8.71 28.84 3.24
C MET A 380 -8.25 29.01 1.80
N ALA A 381 -7.02 29.50 1.61
CA ALA A 381 -6.40 29.54 0.30
C ALA A 381 -4.93 29.12 0.41
N HIS A 382 -4.52 28.16 -0.42
CA HIS A 382 -3.13 27.76 -0.58
C HIS A 382 -2.67 28.00 -2.02
N ALA A 383 -1.39 28.39 -2.19
CA ALA A 383 -0.74 28.51 -3.48
C ALA A 383 0.64 27.84 -3.44
N TYR A 384 1.04 27.19 -4.52
CA TYR A 384 2.22 26.34 -4.61
C TYR A 384 3.05 26.66 -5.84
N THR A 385 4.38 26.58 -5.73
CA THR A 385 5.30 26.66 -6.86
C THR A 385 6.27 25.49 -6.84
N TYR A 386 6.73 25.09 -8.01
CA TYR A 386 7.57 23.92 -8.20
C TYR A 386 8.82 24.26 -9.01
N ASP A 387 9.89 23.50 -8.82
CA ASP A 387 11.07 23.55 -9.68
C ASP A 387 10.89 22.67 -10.94
N ALA A 388 11.93 22.63 -11.77
CA ALA A 388 11.94 21.85 -12.99
C ALA A 388 11.93 20.31 -12.77
N LEU A 389 12.15 19.84 -11.55
CA LEU A 389 12.00 18.43 -11.16
C LEU A 389 10.66 18.16 -10.46
N TYR A 390 9.77 19.16 -10.47
CA TYR A 390 8.43 19.10 -9.85
C TYR A 390 8.44 19.00 -8.33
N ARG A 391 9.55 19.40 -7.66
CA ARG A 391 9.64 19.49 -6.20
C ARG A 391 9.05 20.81 -5.76
N LEU A 392 8.37 20.81 -4.61
CA LEU A 392 7.73 21.99 -4.04
C LEU A 392 8.79 23.00 -3.57
N VAL A 393 8.89 24.15 -4.21
CA VAL A 393 9.85 25.22 -3.85
C VAL A 393 9.25 26.21 -2.89
N SER A 394 7.99 26.59 -3.07
CA SER A 394 7.30 27.49 -2.15
C SER A 394 5.84 27.17 -1.98
N ALA A 395 5.32 27.52 -0.82
CA ALA A 395 3.90 27.51 -0.55
C ALA A 395 3.51 28.72 0.31
N THR A 396 2.29 29.19 0.09
CA THR A 396 1.65 30.20 0.95
C THR A 396 0.27 29.73 1.32
N GLY A 397 -0.18 30.05 2.52
CA GLY A 397 -1.55 29.74 2.95
C GLY A 397 -2.11 30.88 3.76
N THR A 398 -3.43 31.05 3.65
CA THR A 398 -4.25 31.99 4.45
C THR A 398 -5.48 31.29 4.97
N TYR A 399 -5.93 31.70 6.15
CA TYR A 399 -7.14 31.20 6.78
C TYR A 399 -7.94 32.33 7.38
N THR A 400 -9.28 32.25 7.27
CA THR A 400 -10.23 33.18 7.92
C THR A 400 -11.38 32.37 8.50
N GLY A 401 -11.47 32.31 9.83
CA GLY A 401 -12.53 31.62 10.58
C GLY A 401 -13.46 32.56 11.32
N ALA A 402 -14.37 31.98 12.10
CA ALA A 402 -15.27 32.72 12.99
C ALA A 402 -14.48 33.50 14.04
N ASP A 403 -15.14 34.44 14.71
CA ASP A 403 -14.62 35.22 15.86
C ASP A 403 -13.30 35.95 15.56
N ASN A 404 -13.16 36.49 14.35
CA ASN A 404 -11.97 37.17 13.85
C ASN A 404 -10.69 36.30 13.89
N LYS A 405 -10.83 34.99 13.79
CA LYS A 405 -9.70 34.09 13.65
C LYS A 405 -9.10 34.27 12.26
N THR A 406 -7.80 34.54 12.21
CA THR A 406 -7.06 34.60 10.95
C THR A 406 -5.71 33.91 11.11
N ALA A 407 -5.21 33.34 10.03
CA ALA A 407 -3.86 32.82 10.00
C ALA A 407 -3.24 32.95 8.61
N SER A 408 -1.91 32.94 8.57
CA SER A 408 -1.16 32.86 7.32
C SER A 408 0.15 32.13 7.54
N TYR A 409 0.62 31.42 6.52
CA TYR A 409 1.97 30.89 6.50
C TYR A 409 2.65 31.14 5.16
N THR A 410 3.97 31.12 5.21
CA THR A 410 4.83 31.00 4.03
C THR A 410 5.83 29.88 4.26
N LEU A 411 6.08 29.07 3.24
CA LEU A 411 7.06 27.99 3.23
C LEU A 411 7.99 28.18 2.04
N ALA A 412 9.30 28.04 2.24
CA ALA A 412 10.29 28.00 1.18
C ALA A 412 11.22 26.80 1.37
N MET A 413 11.50 26.08 0.29
CA MET A 413 12.29 24.86 0.28
C MET A 413 13.45 24.96 -0.71
N GLY A 414 14.61 24.41 -0.33
CA GLY A 414 15.77 24.26 -1.21
C GLY A 414 16.20 22.80 -1.30
N TYR A 415 16.72 22.40 -2.45
CA TYR A 415 17.09 21.01 -2.75
C TYR A 415 18.37 20.92 -3.56
N ASP A 416 19.07 19.79 -3.43
CA ASP A 416 20.18 19.41 -4.31
C ASP A 416 19.76 18.42 -5.41
N ASN A 417 20.74 17.95 -6.20
CA ASN A 417 20.53 17.00 -7.29
C ASN A 417 20.14 15.57 -6.85
N MET A 418 20.38 15.22 -5.58
CA MET A 418 19.94 13.92 -5.03
C MET A 418 18.58 14.01 -4.32
N HIS A 419 17.83 15.11 -4.56
CA HIS A 419 16.56 15.41 -3.89
C HIS A 419 16.67 15.51 -2.37
N ARG A 420 17.88 15.76 -1.82
CA ARG A 420 18.05 16.07 -0.40
C ARG A 420 17.61 17.51 -0.16
N ILE A 421 16.88 17.73 0.94
CA ILE A 421 16.48 19.07 1.36
C ILE A 421 17.71 19.80 1.89
N THR A 422 18.03 20.97 1.36
CA THR A 422 19.16 21.81 1.80
C THR A 422 18.72 22.94 2.73
N SER A 423 17.48 23.39 2.57
CA SER A 423 16.87 24.39 3.43
C SER A 423 15.36 24.26 3.48
N LYS A 424 14.77 24.57 4.64
CA LYS A 424 13.32 24.70 4.84
C LYS A 424 13.06 25.90 5.75
N ARG A 425 12.32 26.88 5.25
CA ARG A 425 11.96 28.06 6.04
C ARG A 425 10.45 28.21 6.09
N GLN A 426 9.90 28.32 7.30
CA GLN A 426 8.48 28.54 7.52
C GLN A 426 8.26 29.76 8.41
N ILE A 427 7.30 30.58 8.04
CA ILE A 427 6.80 31.69 8.85
C ILE A 427 5.31 31.48 9.04
N LEU A 428 4.85 31.60 10.26
CA LEU A 428 3.46 31.42 10.66
C LEU A 428 2.99 32.63 11.47
N THR A 429 1.81 33.17 11.12
CA THR A 429 1.10 34.15 11.94
C THR A 429 -0.31 33.64 12.17
N GLN A 430 -0.77 33.67 13.42
CA GLN A 430 -2.14 33.31 13.80
C GLN A 430 -2.70 34.37 14.74
N ASN A 431 -3.95 34.75 14.52
CA ASN A 431 -4.68 35.68 15.40
C ASN A 431 -5.94 34.95 15.91
N ASN A 432 -6.10 34.89 17.22
CA ASN A 432 -7.25 34.30 17.90
C ASN A 432 -7.52 32.80 17.55
N VAL A 433 -6.56 32.09 17.02
CA VAL A 433 -6.74 30.66 16.63
C VAL A 433 -6.47 29.76 17.83
N GLN A 434 -5.23 29.73 18.36
CA GLN A 434 -4.87 28.88 19.49
C GLN A 434 -5.23 29.53 20.85
N PHE A 435 -5.17 30.86 20.93
CA PHE A 435 -5.52 31.65 22.11
C PHE A 435 -5.99 33.04 21.68
N ASN A 436 -6.58 33.82 22.60
CA ASN A 436 -6.96 35.21 22.32
C ASN A 436 -5.70 36.08 22.25
N GLY A 437 -5.23 36.34 21.06
CA GLY A 437 -4.04 37.09 20.79
C GLY A 437 -3.34 36.72 19.50
N THR A 438 -2.17 37.25 19.25
CA THR A 438 -1.39 36.99 18.04
C THR A 438 -0.21 36.07 18.38
N LEU A 439 -0.13 34.94 17.65
CA LEU A 439 1.06 34.08 17.60
C LEU A 439 1.83 34.36 16.33
N ASN A 440 3.10 34.77 16.48
CA ASN A 440 4.07 34.74 15.39
C ASN A 440 5.07 33.62 15.68
N ALA A 441 5.20 32.68 14.80
CA ALA A 441 6.11 31.54 14.95
C ALA A 441 6.78 31.22 13.61
N GLY A 442 7.87 30.48 13.67
CA GLY A 442 8.51 30.00 12.47
C GLY A 442 9.87 29.42 12.75
N TYR A 443 10.50 28.96 11.70
CA TYR A 443 11.84 28.43 11.74
C TYR A 443 12.55 28.60 10.41
N ASP A 444 13.88 28.56 10.48
CA ASP A 444 14.77 28.49 9.32
C ASP A 444 15.72 27.31 9.55
N LEU A 445 15.52 26.24 8.80
CA LEU A 445 16.31 25.00 8.89
C LEU A 445 17.33 24.98 7.77
N SER A 446 18.61 24.78 8.12
CA SER A 446 19.69 24.53 7.16
C SER A 446 20.23 23.12 7.38
N TYR A 447 20.14 22.26 6.35
CA TYR A 447 20.47 20.85 6.43
C TYR A 447 21.90 20.60 5.95
N THR A 448 22.65 19.81 6.71
CA THR A 448 24.00 19.37 6.35
C THR A 448 24.06 17.84 6.37
N TYR A 449 24.52 17.27 5.28
CA TYR A 449 24.63 15.81 5.11
C TYR A 449 26.05 15.32 5.37
N GLY A 450 26.20 14.04 5.70
CA GLY A 450 27.48 13.40 5.94
C GLY A 450 28.41 13.46 4.72
N THR A 451 29.70 13.62 4.95
CA THR A 451 30.73 13.67 3.89
C THR A 451 31.48 12.36 3.71
N GLU A 452 31.42 11.48 4.72
CA GLU A 452 32.10 10.19 4.72
C GLU A 452 31.41 9.19 3.78
N THR A 453 32.20 8.23 3.28
CA THR A 453 31.67 7.11 2.51
C THR A 453 30.65 6.32 3.34
N GLY A 454 29.47 6.04 2.77
CA GLY A 454 28.36 5.38 3.46
C GLY A 454 27.46 6.31 4.29
N LYS A 455 27.81 7.58 4.47
CA LYS A 455 27.02 8.56 5.24
C LYS A 455 26.46 9.72 4.41
N LYS A 456 26.78 9.78 3.14
CA LYS A 456 26.41 10.93 2.28
C LYS A 456 24.89 11.12 2.06
N PHE A 457 24.07 10.11 2.33
CA PHE A 457 22.60 10.25 2.33
C PHE A 457 22.06 10.62 3.70
N GLN A 458 22.84 10.39 4.76
CA GLN A 458 22.41 10.58 6.14
C GLN A 458 22.54 12.06 6.50
N LEU A 459 21.50 12.57 7.15
CA LEU A 459 21.50 13.90 7.73
C LEU A 459 22.50 13.94 8.89
N ALA A 460 23.50 14.82 8.81
CA ALA A 460 24.49 14.96 9.88
C ALA A 460 24.09 16.04 10.89
N ASN A 461 23.56 17.15 10.38
CA ASN A 461 23.22 18.28 11.21
C ASN A 461 22.08 19.12 10.60
N VAL A 462 21.25 19.69 11.44
CA VAL A 462 20.30 20.76 11.09
C VAL A 462 20.52 21.94 12.01
N LYS A 463 20.92 23.06 11.43
CA LYS A 463 20.85 24.33 12.12
C LYS A 463 19.41 24.82 12.08
N ASP A 464 18.83 25.05 13.25
CA ASP A 464 17.43 25.40 13.44
C ASP A 464 17.32 26.74 14.14
N VAL A 465 17.01 27.77 13.40
CA VAL A 465 16.71 29.08 13.94
C VAL A 465 15.21 29.19 14.16
N ASN A 466 14.81 29.07 15.41
CA ASN A 466 13.41 29.14 15.83
C ASN A 466 13.06 30.51 16.36
N TYR A 467 11.86 30.99 16.08
CA TYR A 467 11.27 32.14 16.71
C TYR A 467 9.80 31.91 17.03
N ARG A 468 9.38 32.38 18.19
CA ARG A 468 8.00 32.32 18.65
C ARG A 468 7.71 33.52 19.59
N THR A 469 6.61 34.23 19.35
CA THR A 469 6.09 35.27 20.21
C THR A 469 4.59 35.01 20.42
N GLU A 470 4.18 34.82 21.68
CA GLU A 470 2.80 34.46 22.01
C GLU A 470 1.99 35.65 22.54
N GLU A 471 2.48 36.33 23.56
CA GLU A 471 1.67 37.32 24.28
C GLU A 471 2.24 38.76 24.20
N THR A 472 3.48 38.92 23.90
CA THR A 472 4.13 40.20 23.79
C THR A 472 4.80 40.35 22.42
N PRO A 473 4.16 41.02 21.46
CA PRO A 473 4.68 41.15 20.09
C PRO A 473 6.07 41.84 19.98
N SER A 474 6.57 42.42 21.05
CA SER A 474 7.85 43.15 21.10
C SER A 474 9.08 42.31 21.40
N GLU A 475 8.93 41.05 21.82
CA GLU A 475 10.06 40.19 22.17
C GLU A 475 10.00 38.86 21.42
N SER A 476 10.74 38.76 20.31
CA SER A 476 10.95 37.46 19.67
C SER A 476 12.06 36.73 20.42
N GLU A 477 11.76 35.54 20.95
CA GLU A 477 12.80 34.65 21.44
C GLU A 477 13.33 33.84 20.24
N ASN A 478 14.40 34.30 19.65
CA ASN A 478 15.14 33.52 18.67
C ASN A 478 15.96 32.47 19.40
N VAL A 479 15.58 31.20 19.30
CA VAL A 479 16.38 30.11 19.83
C VAL A 479 17.13 29.45 18.66
N ASN A 480 18.45 29.61 18.65
CA ASN A 480 19.35 28.96 17.70
C ASN A 480 19.63 27.54 18.22
N ASN A 481 18.96 26.56 17.67
CA ASN A 481 19.22 25.18 17.97
C ASN A 481 20.15 24.57 16.90
N ASN A 482 20.90 23.57 17.32
CA ASN A 482 21.71 22.78 16.43
C ASN A 482 21.44 21.30 16.72
N HIS A 483 20.87 20.59 15.76
CA HIS A 483 20.51 19.19 15.88
C HIS A 483 21.58 18.33 15.20
N ALA A 484 22.24 17.46 15.95
CA ALA A 484 23.16 16.47 15.42
C ALA A 484 22.46 15.11 15.33
N TYR A 485 22.66 14.40 14.23
CA TYR A 485 21.98 13.14 13.91
C TYR A 485 22.99 12.01 13.77
N GLU A 486 22.66 10.84 14.34
CA GLU A 486 23.46 9.64 14.20
C GLU A 486 22.59 8.49 13.71
N TYR A 487 23.17 7.65 12.86
CA TYR A 487 22.49 6.52 12.24
C TYR A 487 23.22 5.22 12.50
N ASP A 488 22.48 4.12 12.54
CA ASP A 488 23.04 2.78 12.56
C ASP A 488 23.60 2.37 11.18
N ALA A 489 24.11 1.14 11.05
CA ALA A 489 24.68 0.69 9.77
C ALA A 489 23.61 0.36 8.71
N ASN A 490 22.38 0.13 9.11
CA ASN A 490 21.25 -0.05 8.21
C ASN A 490 20.67 1.30 7.72
N GLY A 491 21.17 2.43 8.26
CA GLY A 491 20.68 3.77 7.94
C GLY A 491 19.42 4.17 8.70
N ASN A 492 19.11 3.54 9.81
CA ASN A 492 18.05 4.00 10.71
C ASN A 492 18.58 5.09 11.63
N LEU A 493 17.80 6.14 11.86
CA LEU A 493 18.15 7.17 12.82
C LEU A 493 18.10 6.60 14.25
N VAL A 494 19.22 6.70 14.99
CA VAL A 494 19.31 6.16 16.36
C VAL A 494 19.45 7.25 17.43
N TYR A 495 19.95 8.41 17.07
CA TYR A 495 20.19 9.47 18.05
C TYR A 495 20.07 10.85 17.43
N VAL A 496 19.41 11.75 18.16
CA VAL A 496 19.37 13.19 17.88
C VAL A 496 19.79 13.93 19.14
N ASN A 497 20.82 14.74 19.04
CA ASN A 497 21.24 15.65 20.09
C ASN A 497 20.91 17.09 19.69
N THR A 498 20.12 17.78 20.48
CA THR A 498 19.72 19.16 20.27
C THR A 498 20.46 20.05 21.24
N SER A 499 21.46 20.79 20.77
CA SER A 499 22.05 21.88 21.52
C SER A 499 21.26 23.15 21.29
N ARG A 500 21.05 23.92 22.35
CA ARG A 500 20.33 25.20 22.34
C ARG A 500 21.27 26.35 22.66
N THR A 501 21.01 27.49 22.03
CA THR A 501 21.70 28.74 22.36
C THR A 501 20.66 29.73 22.86
N LYS A 502 20.87 30.27 24.06
CA LYS A 502 20.01 31.29 24.67
C LYS A 502 20.08 32.60 23.89
N LYS A 503 19.10 33.48 24.12
CA LYS A 503 19.03 34.84 23.49
C LYS A 503 20.30 35.72 23.68
N ASP A 504 21.00 35.50 24.76
CA ASP A 504 22.30 36.18 25.07
C ASP A 504 23.51 35.60 24.31
N GLY A 505 23.28 34.58 23.46
CA GLY A 505 24.34 33.90 22.71
C GLY A 505 25.07 32.81 23.50
N VAL A 506 24.67 32.55 24.75
CA VAL A 506 25.30 31.54 25.60
C VAL A 506 24.61 30.19 25.36
N ALA A 507 25.40 29.10 25.31
CA ALA A 507 24.87 27.76 25.21
C ALA A 507 23.94 27.41 26.40
N ASP A 508 22.80 26.82 26.12
CA ASP A 508 21.92 26.27 27.17
C ASP A 508 22.58 25.03 27.75
N GLU A 509 22.63 24.92 29.09
CA GLU A 509 23.15 23.75 29.77
C GLU A 509 22.24 22.52 29.58
N LYS A 510 20.98 22.73 29.20
CA LYS A 510 20.01 21.66 28.91
C LYS A 510 19.99 21.33 27.43
N THR A 511 20.69 20.27 27.05
CA THR A 511 20.50 19.65 25.74
C THR A 511 19.22 18.81 25.76
N ALA A 512 18.53 18.72 24.60
CA ALA A 512 17.44 17.80 24.40
C ALA A 512 17.94 16.60 23.58
N GLU A 513 17.60 15.40 24.00
CA GLU A 513 18.02 14.17 23.35
C GLU A 513 16.80 13.36 22.89
N ARG A 514 16.92 12.75 21.72
CA ARG A 514 16.02 11.70 21.25
C ARG A 514 16.85 10.48 20.91
N LYS A 515 16.47 9.31 21.45
CA LYS A 515 17.09 8.02 21.18
C LYS A 515 16.05 7.08 20.58
N LEU A 516 16.43 6.29 19.57
CA LEU A 516 15.55 5.38 18.89
C LEU A 516 16.19 4.00 18.83
N LYS A 517 15.40 2.97 19.10
CA LYS A 517 15.81 1.57 19.03
C LYS A 517 15.03 0.85 17.94
N TRP A 518 15.75 0.13 17.08
CA TRP A 518 15.22 -0.57 15.91
C TRP A 518 15.47 -2.07 16.03
N ASP A 519 14.62 -2.86 15.38
CA ASP A 519 14.82 -4.30 15.25
C ASP A 519 15.58 -4.67 13.97
N GLU A 520 15.74 -5.98 13.74
CA GLU A 520 16.47 -6.55 12.60
C GLU A 520 15.81 -6.31 11.25
N GLU A 521 14.51 -5.99 11.25
CA GLU A 521 13.72 -5.62 10.05
C GLU A 521 13.55 -4.11 9.90
N ASN A 522 14.31 -3.31 10.67
CA ASN A 522 14.27 -1.84 10.68
C ASN A 522 12.92 -1.27 11.15
N ARG A 523 12.21 -1.97 12.07
CA ARG A 523 11.00 -1.47 12.71
C ARG A 523 11.37 -0.79 14.02
N LEU A 524 10.76 0.37 14.32
CA LEU A 524 11.04 1.14 15.53
C LEU A 524 10.44 0.44 16.76
N LEU A 525 11.27 -0.06 17.66
CA LEU A 525 10.85 -0.73 18.89
C LEU A 525 10.57 0.23 20.05
N ALA A 526 11.35 1.29 20.16
CA ALA A 526 11.17 2.29 21.20
C ALA A 526 11.77 3.63 20.81
N SER A 527 11.22 4.70 21.39
CA SER A 527 11.73 6.06 21.34
C SER A 527 11.86 6.60 22.76
N ASP A 528 12.98 7.24 23.07
CA ASP A 528 13.18 8.04 24.27
C ASP A 528 13.31 9.51 23.87
N ASP A 529 12.38 10.33 24.32
CA ASP A 529 12.38 11.77 24.14
C ASP A 529 12.62 12.46 25.49
N ASN A 530 13.88 12.70 25.82
CA ASN A 530 14.29 13.31 27.11
C ASN A 530 13.74 12.57 28.34
N GLY A 531 13.79 11.25 28.35
CA GLY A 531 13.29 10.40 29.43
C GLY A 531 11.83 9.97 29.31
N PHE A 532 11.12 10.38 28.25
CA PHE A 532 9.80 9.85 27.89
C PHE A 532 9.96 8.68 26.93
N VAL A 533 9.76 7.48 27.44
CA VAL A 533 9.92 6.26 26.65
C VAL A 533 8.59 5.79 26.11
N THR A 534 8.49 5.70 24.78
CA THR A 534 7.38 5.09 24.05
C THR A 534 7.83 3.75 23.48
N ASN A 535 7.02 2.71 23.61
CA ASN A 535 7.33 1.37 23.13
C ASN A 535 6.34 0.95 22.05
N TYR A 536 6.83 0.17 21.07
CA TYR A 536 6.07 -0.31 19.93
C TYR A 536 6.27 -1.81 19.72
N TRP A 537 5.21 -2.51 19.34
CA TRP A 537 5.24 -3.92 18.97
C TRP A 537 4.60 -4.12 17.61
N TYR A 538 5.10 -5.10 16.90
CA TYR A 538 4.67 -5.42 15.54
C TYR A 538 4.29 -6.89 15.41
N ASP A 539 3.35 -7.17 14.51
CA ASP A 539 3.04 -8.55 14.16
C ASP A 539 3.99 -9.07 13.08
N ALA A 540 3.75 -10.31 12.65
CA ALA A 540 4.57 -10.98 11.64
C ALA A 540 4.53 -10.31 10.25
N ASP A 541 3.51 -9.51 9.96
CA ASP A 541 3.40 -8.74 8.71
C ASP A 541 4.10 -7.37 8.81
N GLY A 542 4.65 -7.03 9.98
CA GLY A 542 5.27 -5.73 10.25
C GLY A 542 4.30 -4.63 10.63
N GLU A 543 3.01 -4.96 10.82
CA GLU A 543 2.01 -3.98 11.25
C GLU A 543 2.09 -3.72 12.75
N ARG A 544 2.04 -2.46 13.16
CA ARG A 544 2.06 -2.06 14.57
C ARG A 544 0.82 -2.57 15.29
N THR A 545 1.03 -3.34 16.35
CA THR A 545 -0.04 -3.96 17.14
C THR A 545 -0.30 -3.29 18.47
N VAL A 546 0.75 -2.80 19.10
CA VAL A 546 0.67 -2.13 20.41
C VAL A 546 1.58 -0.92 20.40
N LYS A 547 1.09 0.16 20.98
CA LYS A 547 1.87 1.32 21.38
C LYS A 547 1.60 1.57 22.86
N THR A 548 2.65 1.75 23.66
CA THR A 548 2.53 2.24 25.03
C THR A 548 3.33 3.53 25.17
N SER A 549 2.80 4.49 25.89
CA SER A 549 3.52 5.72 26.22
C SER A 549 3.65 5.84 27.74
N GLY A 550 4.80 6.36 28.21
CA GLY A 550 4.97 6.76 29.58
C GLY A 550 3.97 7.88 29.93
N GLU A 551 3.39 7.87 31.14
CA GLU A 551 2.72 9.06 31.64
C GLU A 551 3.73 10.13 32.01
N SER A 552 3.32 11.40 31.86
CA SER A 552 4.12 12.60 32.06
C SER A 552 4.47 12.93 33.52
N ASP A 553 4.26 12.01 34.46
CA ASP A 553 4.74 12.19 35.81
C ASP A 553 6.25 11.96 35.85
N GLN A 554 7.00 13.01 35.51
CA GLN A 554 8.43 13.06 35.74
C GLN A 554 8.68 12.92 37.25
N VAL A 555 9.33 11.84 37.64
CA VAL A 555 9.73 11.65 39.03
C VAL A 555 11.07 12.35 39.24
N TYR A 556 11.06 13.39 40.07
CA TYR A 556 12.25 14.07 40.53
C TYR A 556 12.56 13.64 41.95
N VAL A 557 13.76 13.15 42.21
CA VAL A 557 14.27 12.88 43.58
C VAL A 557 15.39 13.89 43.86
N ASN A 558 15.20 14.69 44.89
CA ASN A 558 16.13 15.76 45.24
C ASN A 558 16.45 16.76 44.11
N SER A 559 15.43 17.07 43.32
CA SER A 559 15.55 17.94 42.14
C SER A 559 16.33 17.34 40.96
N GLU A 560 16.76 16.10 41.02
CA GLU A 560 17.32 15.34 39.90
C GLU A 560 16.24 14.49 39.27
N PHE A 561 16.23 14.45 37.93
CA PHE A 561 15.32 13.60 37.18
C PHE A 561 15.62 12.12 37.49
N ALA A 562 14.66 11.41 38.09
CA ALA A 562 14.79 10.02 38.52
C ALA A 562 14.06 9.02 37.58
N GLY A 563 13.51 9.51 36.46
CA GLY A 563 12.77 8.71 35.47
C GLY A 563 11.30 9.09 35.36
N CYS A 564 10.61 8.47 34.42
CA CYS A 564 9.17 8.57 34.25
C CYS A 564 8.50 7.34 34.88
N ARG A 565 7.33 7.52 35.47
CA ARG A 565 6.51 6.42 35.89
C ARG A 565 5.91 5.80 34.63
N THR A 566 6.30 4.58 34.29
CA THR A 566 5.71 3.84 33.17
C THR A 566 4.32 3.40 33.59
N ASN A 567 3.35 4.26 33.38
CA ASN A 567 1.97 3.81 33.54
C ASN A 567 1.51 3.22 32.21
N THR A 568 1.56 1.89 32.09
CA THR A 568 0.97 1.14 30.95
C THR A 568 -0.56 1.30 30.88
N ALA A 569 -1.14 2.13 31.72
CA ALA A 569 -2.53 2.54 31.59
C ALA A 569 -2.81 3.23 30.26
N LYS A 570 -1.84 3.94 29.68
CA LYS A 570 -1.96 4.53 28.34
C LYS A 570 -1.37 3.60 27.29
N PHE A 571 -2.23 2.87 26.64
CA PHE A 571 -1.87 2.05 25.50
C PHE A 571 -2.87 2.20 24.36
N SER A 572 -2.43 1.95 23.14
CA SER A 572 -3.25 1.73 21.96
C SER A 572 -2.99 0.33 21.44
N LEU A 573 -4.02 -0.48 21.37
CA LEU A 573 -3.99 -1.84 20.85
C LEU A 573 -4.67 -1.87 19.49
N TYR A 574 -3.88 -2.05 18.44
CA TYR A 574 -4.35 -2.11 17.05
C TYR A 574 -4.77 -3.55 16.72
N VAL A 575 -6.01 -3.87 17.01
CA VAL A 575 -6.55 -5.22 16.76
C VAL A 575 -6.57 -5.53 15.27
N SER A 576 -6.93 -4.54 14.50
CA SER A 576 -6.95 -4.55 13.03
C SER A 576 -7.10 -3.10 12.54
N PRO A 577 -7.01 -2.82 11.24
CA PRO A 577 -7.35 -1.49 10.68
C PRO A 577 -8.77 -1.02 11.08
N TYR A 578 -9.64 -1.96 11.41
CA TYR A 578 -11.05 -1.70 11.71
C TYR A 578 -11.34 -1.42 13.19
N LEU A 579 -10.45 -1.78 14.12
CA LEU A 579 -10.69 -1.64 15.55
C LEU A 579 -9.40 -1.39 16.31
N VAL A 580 -9.37 -0.28 17.05
CA VAL A 580 -8.30 0.09 17.97
C VAL A 580 -8.89 0.12 19.39
N ALA A 581 -8.33 -0.68 20.30
CA ALA A 581 -8.74 -0.72 21.68
C ALA A 581 -7.76 0.08 22.56
N ASN A 582 -8.29 0.73 23.57
CA ASN A 582 -7.54 1.57 24.50
C ASN A 582 -7.80 1.14 25.95
N GLN A 583 -7.14 1.82 26.87
CA GLN A 583 -7.33 1.60 28.30
C GLN A 583 -8.80 1.75 28.75
N GLY A 584 -9.17 1.07 29.83
CA GLY A 584 -10.52 1.14 30.39
C GLY A 584 -11.58 0.47 29.53
N GLY A 585 -11.19 -0.39 28.55
CA GLY A 585 -12.09 -1.10 27.66
C GLY A 585 -12.72 -0.24 26.58
N ARG A 586 -12.29 1.00 26.43
CA ARG A 586 -12.68 1.85 25.32
C ARG A 586 -12.10 1.33 24.02
N TYR A 587 -12.84 1.52 22.93
CA TYR A 587 -12.34 1.24 21.59
C TYR A 587 -12.84 2.25 20.59
N THR A 588 -12.10 2.39 19.50
CA THR A 588 -12.53 3.12 18.31
C THR A 588 -12.65 2.14 17.15
N LYS A 589 -13.80 2.10 16.55
CA LYS A 589 -14.11 1.28 15.38
C LYS A 589 -14.11 2.15 14.14
N HIS A 590 -13.49 1.69 13.08
CA HIS A 590 -13.37 2.41 11.82
C HIS A 590 -14.11 1.70 10.70
N ILE A 591 -14.86 2.45 9.91
CA ILE A 591 -15.57 1.99 8.73
C ILE A 591 -14.90 2.59 7.49
N TYR A 592 -14.73 1.78 6.45
CA TYR A 592 -13.99 2.14 5.25
C TYR A 592 -14.82 2.00 3.97
N ILE A 593 -14.48 2.83 2.96
CA ILE A 593 -14.81 2.66 1.55
C ILE A 593 -13.48 2.46 0.81
N GLY A 594 -13.22 1.24 0.34
CA GLY A 594 -11.85 0.91 -0.13
C GLY A 594 -10.83 1.11 0.99
N SER A 595 -9.77 1.87 0.75
CA SER A 595 -8.77 2.26 1.75
C SER A 595 -9.13 3.52 2.55
N GLN A 596 -10.18 4.27 2.15
CA GLN A 596 -10.57 5.51 2.78
C GLN A 596 -11.37 5.27 4.06
N ARG A 597 -10.88 5.74 5.23
CA ARG A 597 -11.67 5.80 6.47
C ARG A 597 -12.78 6.84 6.32
N VAL A 598 -14.02 6.42 6.54
CA VAL A 598 -15.18 7.30 6.37
C VAL A 598 -15.91 7.60 7.67
N VAL A 599 -15.90 6.66 8.62
CA VAL A 599 -16.55 6.83 9.92
C VAL A 599 -15.68 6.23 11.02
N SER A 600 -15.61 6.91 12.16
CA SER A 600 -15.14 6.36 13.43
C SER A 600 -16.27 6.37 14.46
N LYS A 601 -16.42 5.25 15.16
CA LYS A 601 -17.35 5.10 16.29
C LYS A 601 -16.59 4.72 17.54
N ILE A 602 -16.97 5.34 18.66
CA ILE A 602 -16.37 5.08 19.95
C ILE A 602 -17.32 4.25 20.80
N GLY A 603 -16.80 3.19 21.37
CA GLY A 603 -17.50 2.32 22.30
C GLY A 603 -16.68 2.06 23.56
N ASP A 604 -17.28 1.34 24.48
CA ASP A 604 -16.71 0.91 25.74
C ASP A 604 -16.97 -0.59 25.99
N PHE A 605 -16.65 -1.08 27.19
CA PHE A 605 -16.88 -2.49 27.52
C PHE A 605 -18.33 -2.92 27.35
N ASP A 606 -19.28 -2.06 27.65
CA ASP A 606 -20.72 -2.38 27.56
C ASP A 606 -21.16 -2.53 26.11
N SER A 607 -20.43 -1.92 25.20
CA SER A 607 -20.69 -1.96 23.75
C SER A 607 -20.10 -3.21 23.05
N TYR A 608 -19.24 -4.04 23.71
CA TYR A 608 -18.61 -5.18 23.05
C TYR A 608 -19.57 -6.33 22.71
N GLY A 609 -20.58 -6.55 23.48
CA GLY A 609 -21.38 -7.79 23.41
C GLY A 609 -20.68 -8.92 24.18
N SER A 610 -19.62 -9.51 23.65
CA SER A 610 -18.77 -10.46 24.36
C SER A 610 -17.51 -9.79 24.85
N ASP A 611 -17.19 -9.95 26.16
CA ASP A 611 -15.96 -9.39 26.73
C ASP A 611 -14.72 -10.04 26.06
N PRO A 612 -13.84 -9.30 25.38
CA PRO A 612 -12.67 -9.86 24.71
C PRO A 612 -11.71 -10.64 25.60
N ARG A 613 -11.69 -10.33 26.90
CA ARG A 613 -10.84 -11.02 27.90
C ARG A 613 -11.36 -12.40 28.24
N ARG A 614 -12.61 -12.70 27.88
CA ARG A 614 -13.33 -13.96 28.19
C ARG A 614 -13.55 -14.84 26.96
N ILE A 615 -13.08 -14.42 25.80
CA ILE A 615 -13.12 -15.22 24.59
C ILE A 615 -11.94 -16.20 24.61
N GLN A 616 -12.17 -17.42 24.14
CA GLN A 616 -11.15 -18.46 24.01
C GLN A 616 -9.95 -17.96 23.21
N TYR A 617 -8.72 -18.21 23.70
CA TYR A 617 -7.49 -17.78 23.00
C TYR A 617 -7.32 -18.50 21.66
N ALA A 618 -6.62 -17.85 20.74
CA ALA A 618 -6.19 -18.47 19.49
C ALA A 618 -5.23 -19.63 19.77
N GLY A 619 -5.37 -20.73 19.03
CA GLY A 619 -4.53 -21.93 19.20
C GLY A 619 -4.78 -22.71 20.48
N SER A 620 -5.95 -22.55 21.13
CA SER A 620 -6.32 -23.37 22.29
C SER A 620 -6.95 -24.68 21.82
N GLU A 621 -6.27 -25.78 22.05
CA GLU A 621 -6.71 -27.18 22.01
C GLU A 621 -7.41 -27.70 20.73
N THR A 622 -7.87 -26.84 19.85
CA THR A 622 -8.46 -27.28 18.58
C THR A 622 -7.33 -27.64 17.61
N ASP A 623 -7.31 -28.85 17.10
CA ASP A 623 -6.31 -29.40 16.17
C ASP A 623 -4.89 -29.62 16.77
N GLY A 624 -4.76 -29.75 18.10
CA GLY A 624 -3.50 -30.11 18.78
C GLY A 624 -2.46 -28.99 18.86
N LEU A 625 -2.88 -27.73 18.67
CA LEU A 625 -2.02 -26.54 18.82
C LEU A 625 -2.12 -25.98 20.24
N SER A 626 -1.00 -25.49 20.76
CA SER A 626 -0.97 -24.71 21.98
C SER A 626 0.03 -23.56 21.86
N VAL A 627 -0.38 -22.36 22.28
CA VAL A 627 0.47 -21.19 22.36
C VAL A 627 0.71 -20.88 23.85
N ASP A 628 1.98 -20.75 24.21
CA ASP A 628 2.33 -20.40 25.60
C ASP A 628 2.23 -18.88 25.81
N TYR A 629 1.01 -18.41 26.06
CA TYR A 629 0.75 -17.00 26.32
C TYR A 629 1.41 -16.51 27.62
N LYS A 630 1.69 -17.39 28.59
CA LYS A 630 2.37 -17.04 29.84
C LYS A 630 3.81 -16.63 29.57
N VAL A 631 4.54 -17.42 28.81
CA VAL A 631 5.91 -17.12 28.41
C VAL A 631 5.95 -15.82 27.62
N LYS A 632 5.08 -15.65 26.61
CA LYS A 632 5.01 -14.43 25.80
C LYS A 632 4.72 -13.18 26.63
N TYR A 633 3.77 -13.26 27.55
CA TYR A 633 3.45 -12.15 28.44
C TYR A 633 4.66 -11.73 29.28
N THR A 634 5.39 -12.70 29.85
CA THR A 634 6.61 -12.42 30.63
C THR A 634 7.70 -11.78 29.77
N GLN A 635 7.87 -12.27 28.54
CA GLN A 635 8.82 -11.68 27.59
C GLN A 635 8.45 -10.23 27.26
N GLN A 636 7.18 -9.91 27.03
CA GLN A 636 6.74 -8.55 26.74
C GLN A 636 6.94 -7.57 27.91
N LEU A 637 6.76 -8.02 29.15
CA LEU A 637 7.11 -7.22 30.32
C LEU A 637 8.62 -6.94 30.39
N GLN A 638 9.45 -7.92 30.03
CA GLN A 638 10.91 -7.76 30.01
C GLN A 638 11.37 -6.77 28.93
N VAL A 639 10.74 -6.78 27.74
CA VAL A 639 11.07 -5.87 26.62
C VAL A 639 11.01 -4.40 27.06
N ILE A 640 10.00 -4.00 27.85
CA ILE A 640 9.91 -2.62 28.35
C ILE A 640 11.15 -2.28 29.19
N LYS A 641 11.52 -3.16 30.11
CA LYS A 641 12.70 -2.96 31.00
C LYS A 641 13.98 -2.86 30.19
N ASP A 642 14.12 -3.70 29.18
CA ASP A 642 15.29 -3.72 28.30
C ASP A 642 15.38 -2.45 27.46
N ASN A 643 14.24 -1.88 27.01
CA ASN A 643 14.19 -0.60 26.31
C ASN A 643 14.62 0.54 27.23
N TYR A 644 14.10 0.59 28.46
CA TYR A 644 14.54 1.58 29.45
C TYR A 644 16.03 1.46 29.76
N ALA A 645 16.54 0.25 29.93
CA ALA A 645 17.98 0.00 30.15
C ALA A 645 18.82 0.44 28.97
N THR A 646 18.36 0.18 27.73
CA THR A 646 19.04 0.59 26.50
C THR A 646 19.23 2.12 26.44
N PHE A 647 18.22 2.87 26.90
CA PHE A 647 18.25 4.32 26.91
C PHE A 647 18.93 4.92 28.15
N ALA A 648 19.34 4.10 29.10
CA ALA A 648 19.84 4.50 30.41
C ALA A 648 18.81 5.35 31.21
N VAL A 649 17.52 5.07 31.02
CA VAL A 649 16.42 5.69 31.75
C VAL A 649 15.99 4.75 32.88
N PRO A 650 15.86 5.23 34.13
CA PRO A 650 15.40 4.39 35.23
C PRO A 650 13.97 3.84 35.00
N TYR A 651 13.77 2.55 35.17
CA TYR A 651 12.45 1.94 35.14
C TYR A 651 11.83 1.94 36.53
N ASN A 652 10.75 2.70 36.71
CA ASN A 652 10.02 2.85 37.98
C ASN A 652 8.61 2.26 37.92
N GLY A 653 8.30 1.44 36.91
CA GLY A 653 7.01 0.77 36.78
C GLY A 653 6.84 -0.41 37.73
N GLU A 654 5.61 -0.68 38.14
CA GLU A 654 5.23 -1.90 38.87
C GLU A 654 4.69 -2.93 37.90
N ASP A 655 5.28 -4.13 37.88
CA ASP A 655 4.78 -5.22 37.05
C ASP A 655 3.49 -5.79 37.65
N ASN A 656 2.47 -5.89 36.85
CA ASN A 656 1.29 -6.64 37.21
C ASN A 656 1.41 -8.09 36.70
N ASN A 657 1.88 -8.96 37.60
CA ASN A 657 2.04 -10.38 37.32
C ASN A 657 0.75 -11.19 37.54
N ASP A 658 -0.32 -10.59 38.03
CA ASP A 658 -1.60 -11.29 38.28
C ASP A 658 -2.19 -11.83 36.97
N TYR A 659 -1.93 -11.18 35.84
CA TYR A 659 -2.39 -11.62 34.54
C TYR A 659 -1.67 -12.87 34.00
N VAL A 660 -0.45 -13.11 34.46
CA VAL A 660 0.37 -14.26 34.07
C VAL A 660 -0.21 -15.57 34.61
N ASP A 661 -0.75 -15.54 35.81
CA ASP A 661 -1.35 -16.71 36.48
C ASP A 661 -2.88 -16.80 36.29
N GLY A 662 -3.46 -15.91 35.52
CA GLY A 662 -4.91 -15.84 35.30
C GLY A 662 -5.70 -15.32 36.49
N LYS A 663 -5.04 -14.90 37.58
CA LYS A 663 -5.65 -14.49 38.83
C LYS A 663 -6.19 -13.05 38.80
N GLY A 664 -5.60 -12.17 38.04
CA GLY A 664 -6.07 -10.78 37.88
C GLY A 664 -7.39 -10.65 37.14
N PHE A 665 -7.76 -11.69 36.39
CA PHE A 665 -9.07 -11.84 35.77
C PHE A 665 -9.61 -13.22 36.09
N CYS A 666 -10.63 -13.27 36.92
CA CYS A 666 -11.34 -14.45 37.41
C CYS A 666 -11.88 -15.39 36.29
N CYS A 667 -11.37 -15.30 35.04
CA CYS A 667 -12.10 -15.86 33.92
C CYS A 667 -11.27 -16.70 32.97
N ASN A 668 -9.95 -16.76 33.09
CA ASN A 668 -9.07 -17.54 32.22
C ASN A 668 -8.13 -18.52 32.97
N ASP A 669 -8.41 -18.78 34.25
CA ASP A 669 -7.63 -19.70 35.08
C ASP A 669 -7.96 -21.20 34.84
N GLY A 670 -8.85 -21.49 33.87
CA GLY A 670 -9.33 -22.84 33.59
C GLY A 670 -10.36 -23.38 34.58
N SER A 671 -10.75 -22.58 35.57
CA SER A 671 -11.73 -23.00 36.60
C SER A 671 -13.15 -23.09 36.03
N LEU A 672 -14.00 -23.90 36.70
CA LEU A 672 -15.41 -23.99 36.38
C LEU A 672 -16.13 -22.66 36.59
N GLU A 673 -15.69 -21.88 37.59
CA GLU A 673 -16.21 -20.54 37.90
C GLU A 673 -15.88 -19.54 36.81
N ALA A 674 -14.68 -19.60 36.24
CA ALA A 674 -14.29 -18.81 35.10
C ALA A 674 -15.10 -19.17 33.83
N ALA A 675 -15.39 -20.47 33.63
CA ALA A 675 -16.25 -20.91 32.53
C ALA A 675 -17.70 -20.45 32.70
N GLN A 676 -18.23 -20.51 33.93
CA GLN A 676 -19.58 -20.03 34.26
C GLN A 676 -19.66 -18.50 34.15
N ALA A 677 -18.66 -17.76 34.62
CA ALA A 677 -18.60 -16.30 34.46
C ALA A 677 -18.54 -15.87 32.99
N ARG A 678 -17.83 -16.63 32.12
CA ARG A 678 -17.83 -16.44 30.65
C ARG A 678 -19.20 -16.61 30.02
N VAL A 679 -19.93 -17.66 30.42
CA VAL A 679 -21.29 -17.93 29.93
C VAL A 679 -22.25 -16.83 30.39
N MET A 680 -22.20 -16.45 31.71
CA MET A 680 -23.04 -15.37 32.24
C MET A 680 -22.76 -14.01 31.61
N ALA A 681 -21.48 -13.66 31.39
CA ALA A 681 -21.13 -12.39 30.74
C ALA A 681 -21.62 -12.33 29.28
N ARG A 682 -21.56 -13.47 28.55
CA ARG A 682 -22.17 -13.59 27.23
C ARG A 682 -23.68 -13.43 27.27
N ALA A 683 -24.36 -14.09 28.20
CA ALA A 683 -25.81 -14.03 28.33
C ALA A 683 -26.30 -12.62 28.70
N MET A 684 -25.56 -11.91 29.55
CA MET A 684 -25.94 -10.56 29.99
C MET A 684 -25.69 -9.46 28.98
N LYS A 685 -24.73 -9.64 28.05
CA LYS A 685 -24.33 -8.58 27.09
C LYS A 685 -24.87 -8.75 25.67
N ASN A 686 -25.44 -9.88 25.33
CA ASN A 686 -26.06 -10.11 24.02
C ASN A 686 -27.51 -9.59 23.89
N ASN A 687 -28.03 -8.89 24.89
CA ASN A 687 -29.39 -8.33 24.90
C ASN A 687 -29.41 -6.84 24.54
N PHE A 688 -28.78 -6.45 23.40
CA PHE A 688 -29.03 -5.14 22.84
C PHE A 688 -30.49 -5.08 22.35
N GLN A 689 -31.24 -4.11 22.85
CA GLN A 689 -32.62 -3.87 22.41
C GLN A 689 -32.66 -2.67 21.47
N GLU A 690 -33.69 -2.64 20.61
CA GLU A 690 -33.92 -1.50 19.75
C GLU A 690 -34.07 -0.21 20.59
N GLY A 691 -33.22 0.78 20.26
CA GLY A 691 -33.17 2.04 21.00
C GLY A 691 -32.08 2.14 22.08
N ASP A 692 -31.28 1.11 22.27
CA ASP A 692 -30.14 1.18 23.17
C ASP A 692 -29.15 2.28 22.76
N SER A 693 -28.63 3.03 23.73
CA SER A 693 -27.84 4.24 23.49
C SER A 693 -26.34 4.02 23.40
N TYR A 694 -25.90 2.81 23.03
CA TYR A 694 -24.48 2.52 22.86
C TYR A 694 -23.89 3.20 21.61
N GLU A 695 -22.60 3.47 21.66
CA GLU A 695 -21.83 4.02 20.53
C GLU A 695 -22.46 5.24 19.82
N LYS A 696 -23.06 6.14 20.58
CA LYS A 696 -23.61 7.40 20.02
C LYS A 696 -22.55 8.35 19.50
N MET A 697 -21.28 8.20 19.95
CA MET A 697 -20.19 9.02 19.49
C MET A 697 -19.70 8.50 18.14
N GLN A 698 -20.27 9.07 17.08
CA GLN A 698 -19.93 8.75 15.67
C GLN A 698 -19.40 9.99 15.00
N PHE A 699 -18.28 9.81 14.26
CA PHE A 699 -17.55 10.88 13.62
C PHE A 699 -17.32 10.55 12.15
N TYR A 700 -17.66 11.47 11.25
CA TYR A 700 -17.64 11.32 9.81
C TYR A 700 -16.52 12.16 9.23
N TYR A 701 -15.68 11.55 8.41
CA TYR A 701 -14.49 12.18 7.83
C TYR A 701 -14.82 12.82 6.49
N HIS A 702 -14.38 14.05 6.31
CA HIS A 702 -14.42 14.79 5.05
C HIS A 702 -12.99 15.18 4.72
N PRO A 703 -12.25 14.29 4.02
CA PRO A 703 -10.84 14.51 3.71
C PRO A 703 -10.65 15.48 2.55
N ASP A 704 -9.41 16.00 2.45
CA ASP A 704 -8.93 16.69 1.26
C ASP A 704 -8.65 15.71 0.10
N HIS A 705 -8.07 16.20 -0.99
CA HIS A 705 -7.71 15.39 -2.17
C HIS A 705 -6.60 14.36 -1.88
N LEU A 706 -5.78 14.54 -0.86
CA LEU A 706 -4.73 13.62 -0.41
C LEU A 706 -5.22 12.59 0.60
N GLY A 707 -6.49 12.65 0.99
CA GLY A 707 -7.05 11.81 2.03
C GLY A 707 -6.79 12.31 3.46
N SER A 708 -6.15 13.48 3.63
CA SER A 708 -5.91 14.07 4.96
C SER A 708 -7.21 14.47 5.62
N SER A 709 -7.32 14.28 6.93
CA SER A 709 -8.52 14.67 7.69
C SER A 709 -8.63 16.19 7.76
N SER A 710 -9.57 16.79 7.00
CA SER A 710 -9.78 18.26 7.02
C SER A 710 -10.97 18.65 7.88
N TYR A 711 -12.13 18.05 7.67
CA TYR A 711 -13.31 18.28 8.49
C TYR A 711 -13.81 16.95 9.06
N ILE A 712 -14.23 16.99 10.31
CA ILE A 712 -14.90 15.88 10.97
C ILE A 712 -16.22 16.38 11.53
N THR A 713 -17.30 15.67 11.21
CA THR A 713 -18.65 16.00 11.70
C THR A 713 -19.17 14.90 12.64
N ASN A 714 -20.01 15.29 13.60
CA ASN A 714 -20.71 14.37 14.49
C ASN A 714 -21.98 13.79 13.82
N LEU A 715 -22.76 13.02 14.59
CA LEU A 715 -24.01 12.42 14.11
C LEU A 715 -25.07 13.46 13.71
N ASP A 716 -25.04 14.66 14.31
CA ASP A 716 -25.98 15.76 14.02
C ASP A 716 -25.52 16.62 12.81
N GLY A 717 -24.37 16.26 12.21
CA GLY A 717 -23.80 16.98 11.08
C GLY A 717 -23.04 18.26 11.46
N GLU A 718 -22.76 18.48 12.76
CA GLU A 718 -21.97 19.62 13.23
C GLU A 718 -20.46 19.32 13.07
N VAL A 719 -19.68 20.33 12.69
CA VAL A 719 -18.21 20.24 12.63
C VAL A 719 -17.66 20.19 14.06
N VAL A 720 -16.96 19.09 14.39
CA VAL A 720 -16.35 18.86 15.71
C VAL A 720 -14.84 19.04 15.69
N GLN A 721 -14.24 18.90 14.53
CA GLN A 721 -12.81 19.14 14.31
C GLN A 721 -12.60 19.69 12.89
N HIS A 722 -11.78 20.72 12.79
CA HIS A 722 -11.31 21.28 11.52
C HIS A 722 -9.80 21.36 11.55
N ILE A 723 -9.15 20.84 10.52
CA ILE A 723 -7.70 20.75 10.45
C ILE A 723 -7.24 21.16 9.06
N GLU A 724 -6.24 22.05 9.00
CA GLU A 724 -5.54 22.43 7.78
C GLU A 724 -4.04 22.20 7.96
N TYR A 725 -3.34 21.87 6.87
CA TYR A 725 -1.94 21.47 6.90
C TYR A 725 -1.06 22.41 6.08
N VAL A 726 0.19 22.56 6.54
CA VAL A 726 1.30 22.99 5.69
C VAL A 726 1.68 21.81 4.78
N PRO A 727 2.20 22.03 3.57
CA PRO A 727 2.41 20.96 2.57
C PRO A 727 3.02 19.64 3.03
N PHE A 728 3.98 19.68 3.94
CA PHE A 728 4.64 18.47 4.44
C PHE A 728 3.99 17.87 5.70
N GLY A 729 2.74 18.23 6.01
CA GLY A 729 1.96 17.56 7.05
C GLY A 729 2.05 18.19 8.44
N GLU A 730 2.76 19.28 8.63
CA GLU A 730 2.64 20.07 9.85
C GLU A 730 1.24 20.71 9.91
N VAL A 731 0.64 20.75 11.09
CA VAL A 731 -0.68 21.35 11.28
C VAL A 731 -0.59 22.86 11.19
N PHE A 732 -1.37 23.46 10.28
CA PHE A 732 -1.48 24.92 10.09
C PHE A 732 -2.60 25.49 10.96
N ILE A 733 -3.77 24.87 10.91
CA ILE A 733 -4.96 25.22 11.71
C ILE A 733 -5.49 23.95 12.35
N GLU A 734 -5.86 24.06 13.61
CA GLU A 734 -6.65 23.05 14.28
C GLU A 734 -7.66 23.70 15.20
N GLU A 735 -8.93 23.41 14.96
CA GLU A 735 -10.05 23.80 15.80
C GLU A 735 -10.76 22.55 16.32
N ARG A 736 -10.95 22.47 17.63
CA ARG A 736 -11.52 21.32 18.33
C ARG A 736 -12.68 21.75 19.22
N ASN A 737 -13.71 20.92 19.29
CA ASN A 737 -14.76 21.10 20.31
C ASN A 737 -14.51 20.30 21.59
N ASN A 738 -13.32 19.64 21.73
CA ASN A 738 -12.87 18.87 22.88
C ASN A 738 -13.74 17.66 23.30
N ILE A 739 -14.65 17.19 22.44
CA ILE A 739 -15.43 15.97 22.69
C ILE A 739 -14.60 14.73 22.33
N TRP A 740 -14.00 14.75 21.15
CA TRP A 740 -13.11 13.71 20.64
C TRP A 740 -12.29 14.26 19.49
N ASN A 741 -11.04 13.84 19.39
CA ASN A 741 -10.15 14.19 18.31
C ASN A 741 -9.63 12.94 17.63
N THR A 742 -9.56 12.97 16.31
CA THR A 742 -8.92 11.86 15.58
C THR A 742 -7.40 11.95 15.72
N PRO A 743 -6.69 10.84 15.96
CA PRO A 743 -5.24 10.80 15.80
C PRO A 743 -4.79 10.67 14.34
N TYR A 744 -5.71 10.42 13.41
CA TYR A 744 -5.43 10.22 11.99
C TYR A 744 -5.55 11.54 11.25
N LEU A 745 -4.41 12.13 10.92
CA LEU A 745 -4.34 13.50 10.40
C LEU A 745 -3.93 13.52 8.92
N PHE A 746 -2.72 13.97 8.62
CA PHE A 746 -2.18 14.09 7.26
C PHE A 746 -2.14 12.73 6.56
N ASN A 747 -2.61 12.64 5.30
CA ASN A 747 -2.80 11.42 4.52
C ASN A 747 -3.56 10.29 5.25
N ALA A 748 -4.45 10.66 6.20
CA ALA A 748 -5.14 9.73 7.09
C ALA A 748 -4.21 8.84 7.94
N LYS A 749 -2.94 9.25 8.12
CA LYS A 749 -1.95 8.53 8.95
C LYS A 749 -2.06 8.93 10.40
N GLU A 750 -1.72 7.98 11.29
CA GLU A 750 -1.72 8.26 12.71
C GLU A 750 -0.53 9.17 13.07
N PHE A 751 -0.85 10.24 13.74
CA PHE A 751 0.13 11.14 14.33
C PHE A 751 0.35 10.74 15.77
N ASP A 752 1.57 10.31 16.10
CA ASP A 752 1.99 9.99 17.46
C ASP A 752 2.36 11.30 18.16
N GLU A 753 1.41 11.89 18.89
CA GLU A 753 1.61 13.17 19.60
C GLU A 753 2.81 13.15 20.55
N GLU A 754 3.14 11.99 21.10
CA GLU A 754 4.25 11.78 22.03
C GLU A 754 5.63 12.00 21.37
N THR A 755 5.76 11.65 20.11
CA THR A 755 7.02 11.74 19.36
C THR A 755 7.00 12.80 18.27
N GLY A 756 5.83 13.31 17.90
CA GLY A 756 5.66 14.24 16.77
C GLY A 756 5.87 13.58 15.40
N LEU A 757 5.78 12.25 15.31
CA LEU A 757 5.99 11.48 14.09
C LEU A 757 4.67 10.92 13.55
N TYR A 758 4.57 10.81 12.22
CA TYR A 758 3.51 10.05 11.56
C TYR A 758 3.93 8.60 11.35
N TYR A 759 3.06 7.66 11.68
CA TYR A 759 3.24 6.24 11.37
C TYR A 759 2.60 5.89 10.03
N TYR A 760 3.42 5.47 9.07
CA TYR A 760 2.96 5.10 7.72
C TYR A 760 2.86 3.59 7.46
N GLY A 761 3.23 2.75 8.42
CA GLY A 761 3.35 1.30 8.29
C GLY A 761 4.82 0.90 8.32
N ALA A 762 5.49 0.88 7.20
CA ALA A 762 6.90 0.47 7.12
C ALA A 762 7.88 1.51 7.72
N ARG A 763 7.51 2.80 7.74
CA ARG A 763 8.39 3.88 8.21
C ARG A 763 7.67 4.89 9.09
N TYR A 764 8.48 5.65 9.86
CA TYR A 764 8.05 6.85 10.60
C TYR A 764 8.53 8.11 9.88
N TYR A 765 7.64 9.09 9.79
CA TYR A 765 7.85 10.34 9.07
C TYR A 765 7.85 11.55 10.02
N ASP A 766 8.87 12.41 9.92
CA ASP A 766 8.94 13.67 10.66
C ASP A 766 8.46 14.82 9.75
N PRO A 767 7.28 15.42 10.00
CA PRO A 767 6.75 16.48 9.15
C PRO A 767 7.54 17.79 9.27
N ARG A 768 8.18 18.04 10.43
CA ARG A 768 9.02 19.22 10.63
C ARG A 768 10.29 19.15 9.79
N LEU A 769 10.96 18.01 9.78
CA LEU A 769 12.14 17.76 8.95
C LEU A 769 11.76 17.47 7.49
N SER A 770 10.54 17.05 7.22
CA SER A 770 10.07 16.56 5.91
C SER A 770 10.84 15.32 5.42
N LEU A 771 11.29 14.47 6.35
CA LEU A 771 12.13 13.30 6.08
C LEU A 771 11.61 12.04 6.78
N TRP A 772 11.94 10.89 6.19
CA TRP A 772 11.80 9.60 6.84
C TRP A 772 12.89 9.38 7.89
N MET A 773 12.57 8.60 8.96
CA MET A 773 13.52 8.27 10.03
C MET A 773 14.38 7.06 9.72
N SER A 774 14.05 6.30 8.68
CA SER A 774 14.78 5.11 8.21
C SER A 774 14.87 5.10 6.68
N THR A 775 15.76 4.25 6.16
CA THR A 775 15.94 4.08 4.71
C THR A 775 14.70 3.47 4.08
N ASP A 776 14.46 3.82 2.82
CA ASP A 776 13.37 3.30 2.03
C ASP A 776 13.55 1.79 1.75
N PRO A 777 12.61 0.91 2.09
CA PRO A 777 12.68 -0.51 1.72
C PRO A 777 12.76 -0.73 0.20
N MET A 778 12.23 0.20 -0.59
CA MET A 778 12.24 0.19 -2.06
C MET A 778 13.30 1.12 -2.67
N GLN A 779 14.31 1.54 -1.92
CA GLN A 779 15.34 2.51 -2.33
C GLN A 779 16.04 2.17 -3.66
N GLU A 780 16.16 0.90 -4.00
CA GLU A 780 16.77 0.46 -5.26
C GLU A 780 15.91 0.78 -6.50
N LYS A 781 14.61 1.02 -6.32
CA LYS A 781 13.67 1.39 -7.38
C LYS A 781 13.92 2.82 -7.89
N TYR A 782 14.44 3.69 -7.00
CA TYR A 782 14.66 5.10 -7.27
C TYR A 782 16.11 5.53 -6.99
N PRO A 783 17.11 5.00 -7.70
CA PRO A 783 18.53 5.20 -7.39
C PRO A 783 19.03 6.65 -7.59
N TRP A 784 18.20 7.52 -8.17
CA TRP A 784 18.49 8.95 -8.36
C TRP A 784 17.95 9.85 -7.23
N ILE A 785 17.35 9.27 -6.18
CA ILE A 785 16.75 9.99 -5.06
C ILE A 785 17.35 9.48 -3.75
N THR A 786 17.49 10.35 -2.75
CA THR A 786 17.89 9.94 -1.40
C THR A 786 16.85 9.00 -0.78
N SER A 787 17.30 7.97 -0.07
CA SER A 787 16.43 6.99 0.60
C SER A 787 15.54 7.57 1.70
N PHE A 788 15.73 8.81 2.09
CA PHE A 788 14.98 9.52 3.13
C PHE A 788 13.95 10.52 2.57
N CYS A 789 13.82 10.62 1.24
CA CYS A 789 12.92 11.56 0.59
C CYS A 789 11.46 11.15 0.80
N TYR A 790 10.62 12.10 1.19
CA TYR A 790 9.17 11.91 1.25
C TYR A 790 8.53 12.35 -0.07
N THR A 791 7.75 11.47 -0.71
CA THR A 791 6.91 11.73 -1.90
C THR A 791 7.57 12.57 -3.00
N PHE A 792 8.81 12.27 -3.37
CA PHE A 792 9.61 13.03 -4.35
C PHE A 792 9.71 14.55 -4.06
N ASN A 793 9.55 14.96 -2.79
CA ASN A 793 9.40 16.37 -2.37
C ASN A 793 8.22 17.11 -3.04
N ASN A 794 7.18 16.38 -3.44
CA ASN A 794 5.93 16.93 -3.95
C ASN A 794 4.71 16.35 -3.18
N PRO A 795 4.55 16.70 -1.91
CA PRO A 795 3.53 16.13 -1.04
C PRO A 795 2.10 16.62 -1.34
N ILE A 796 1.93 17.51 -2.32
CA ILE A 796 0.62 17.99 -2.77
C ILE A 796 0.07 17.14 -3.92
N LYS A 797 0.93 16.40 -4.60
CA LYS A 797 0.57 15.53 -5.73
C LYS A 797 0.63 14.04 -5.38
N PHE A 798 1.62 13.66 -4.58
CA PHE A 798 1.89 12.26 -4.23
C PHE A 798 1.59 11.97 -2.78
N ILE A 799 1.19 10.74 -2.51
CA ILE A 799 1.09 10.16 -1.18
C ILE A 799 1.96 8.90 -1.11
N ASP A 800 2.37 8.53 0.09
CA ASP A 800 2.95 7.21 0.36
C ASP A 800 1.91 6.40 1.17
N PRO A 801 1.29 5.36 0.58
CA PRO A 801 0.18 4.66 1.23
C PRO A 801 0.59 3.80 2.42
N ASP A 802 1.79 3.28 2.43
CA ASP A 802 2.24 2.27 3.40
C ASP A 802 3.67 2.47 3.94
N GLY A 803 4.33 3.54 3.54
CA GLY A 803 5.71 3.83 3.91
C GLY A 803 6.76 3.04 3.11
N ASN A 804 6.38 2.44 1.97
CA ASN A 804 7.29 1.67 1.09
C ASN A 804 7.45 2.30 -0.29
N ASP A 805 6.38 2.80 -0.89
CA ASP A 805 6.39 3.27 -2.28
C ASP A 805 5.43 4.44 -2.46
N TYR A 806 5.62 5.19 -3.52
CA TYR A 806 4.77 6.34 -3.84
C TYR A 806 3.67 5.92 -4.80
N ASP A 807 2.43 6.30 -4.50
CA ASP A 807 1.32 6.25 -5.44
C ASP A 807 1.06 7.63 -6.01
N GLU A 808 1.14 7.73 -7.33
CA GLU A 808 0.45 8.79 -8.04
C GLU A 808 -1.05 8.46 -7.99
N ILE A 809 -1.87 9.40 -7.54
CA ILE A 809 -3.33 9.22 -7.37
C ILE A 809 -4.04 8.87 -8.71
N ILE A 810 -3.30 8.60 -9.77
CA ILE A 810 -3.79 8.23 -11.11
C ILE A 810 -2.87 7.17 -11.71
N ASP A 811 -3.27 5.92 -11.81
CA ASP A 811 -3.33 5.07 -13.01
C ASP A 811 -3.10 3.57 -12.79
N ASP A 812 -4.11 2.77 -13.12
CA ASP A 812 -3.98 1.32 -13.36
C ASP A 812 -3.41 1.08 -14.77
N LYS A 813 -2.20 0.51 -14.86
CA LYS A 813 -1.45 0.30 -16.10
C LYS A 813 -1.15 -1.16 -16.44
N SER A 814 -2.02 -2.10 -16.10
CA SER A 814 -1.72 -3.51 -16.37
C SER A 814 -2.87 -4.32 -16.97
N ILE A 815 -2.50 -5.40 -17.64
CA ILE A 815 -3.39 -6.47 -18.09
C ILE A 815 -2.90 -7.76 -17.47
N THR A 816 -3.79 -8.50 -16.81
CA THR A 816 -3.43 -9.77 -16.17
C THR A 816 -4.16 -10.94 -16.82
N PHE A 817 -3.41 -11.97 -17.23
CA PHE A 817 -3.97 -13.27 -17.61
C PHE A 817 -4.14 -14.14 -16.39
N LYS A 818 -5.38 -14.50 -16.08
CA LYS A 818 -5.71 -15.43 -15.00
C LYS A 818 -6.14 -16.77 -15.58
N ALA A 819 -5.57 -17.85 -15.06
CA ALA A 819 -6.05 -19.19 -15.31
C ALA A 819 -5.91 -20.03 -14.05
N VAL A 820 -6.90 -20.88 -13.76
CA VAL A 820 -6.86 -21.87 -12.67
C VAL A 820 -6.79 -23.25 -13.27
N ILE A 821 -5.86 -24.07 -12.78
CA ILE A 821 -5.59 -25.42 -13.27
C ILE A 821 -5.82 -26.43 -12.17
N PHE A 822 -6.82 -27.28 -12.30
CA PHE A 822 -7.09 -28.36 -11.37
C PHE A 822 -6.28 -29.60 -11.71
N VAL A 823 -5.63 -30.17 -10.71
CA VAL A 823 -4.76 -31.35 -10.83
C VAL A 823 -5.01 -32.34 -9.71
N THR A 824 -4.69 -33.58 -9.95
CA THR A 824 -4.53 -34.59 -8.88
C THR A 824 -3.15 -34.45 -8.25
N LYS A 825 -2.96 -35.01 -7.06
CA LYS A 825 -1.71 -34.94 -6.29
C LYS A 825 -0.48 -35.38 -7.12
N ASP A 826 -0.63 -36.41 -7.95
CA ASP A 826 0.49 -36.97 -8.74
C ASP A 826 0.93 -36.04 -9.89
N SER A 827 0.07 -35.10 -10.29
CA SER A 827 0.35 -34.14 -11.37
C SER A 827 0.63 -32.70 -10.89
N TYR A 828 0.54 -32.47 -9.58
CA TYR A 828 0.60 -31.12 -8.99
C TYR A 828 1.92 -30.42 -9.26
N GLU A 829 3.05 -31.05 -8.99
CA GLU A 829 4.36 -30.43 -9.18
C GLU A 829 4.69 -30.19 -10.66
N ALA A 830 4.26 -31.07 -11.54
CA ALA A 830 4.42 -30.89 -12.98
C ALA A 830 3.58 -29.72 -13.51
N ALA A 831 2.35 -29.59 -13.04
CA ALA A 831 1.49 -28.46 -13.40
C ALA A 831 2.01 -27.13 -12.85
N LYS A 832 2.50 -27.14 -11.62
CA LYS A 832 3.08 -25.97 -10.96
C LYS A 832 4.34 -25.47 -11.67
N ALA A 833 5.25 -26.36 -12.05
CA ALA A 833 6.43 -26.02 -12.84
C ALA A 833 6.01 -25.43 -14.22
N SER A 834 4.99 -26.00 -14.85
CA SER A 834 4.49 -25.55 -16.13
C SER A 834 3.79 -24.18 -16.04
N ALA A 835 3.00 -23.94 -14.98
CA ALA A 835 2.40 -22.65 -14.68
C ALA A 835 3.47 -21.59 -14.35
N GLY A 836 4.52 -21.99 -13.64
CA GLY A 836 5.66 -21.15 -13.31
C GLY A 836 6.37 -20.57 -14.55
N ILE A 837 6.55 -21.37 -15.61
CA ILE A 837 7.11 -20.90 -16.89
C ILE A 837 6.26 -19.76 -17.48
N LEU A 838 4.94 -19.86 -17.42
CA LEU A 838 4.05 -18.81 -17.90
C LEU A 838 4.04 -17.60 -16.97
N ASN A 839 3.99 -17.81 -15.65
CA ASN A 839 4.00 -16.71 -14.68
C ASN A 839 5.31 -15.90 -14.74
N GLN A 840 6.44 -16.54 -15.04
CA GLN A 840 7.73 -15.87 -15.29
C GLN A 840 7.73 -14.94 -16.51
N GLN A 841 6.70 -14.95 -17.36
CA GLN A 841 6.52 -13.98 -18.43
C GLN A 841 5.89 -12.66 -17.94
N SER A 842 5.38 -12.61 -16.71
CA SER A 842 4.85 -11.38 -16.09
C SER A 842 5.91 -10.29 -16.08
N GLY A 843 5.51 -9.08 -16.46
CA GLY A 843 6.40 -7.93 -16.52
C GLY A 843 7.47 -7.95 -17.61
N LYS A 844 7.58 -9.01 -18.41
CA LYS A 844 8.52 -9.06 -19.56
C LYS A 844 7.96 -8.43 -20.84
N TRP A 845 6.69 -8.08 -20.82
CA TRP A 845 5.97 -7.63 -22.01
C TRP A 845 5.12 -6.43 -21.67
N THR A 846 5.04 -5.51 -22.61
CA THR A 846 3.99 -4.50 -22.63
C THR A 846 3.01 -4.79 -23.75
N TYR A 847 1.76 -4.45 -23.53
CA TYR A 847 0.76 -4.40 -24.54
C TYR A 847 0.56 -2.94 -24.93
N ASP A 848 1.28 -2.54 -25.97
CA ASP A 848 1.19 -1.21 -26.52
C ASP A 848 0.00 -1.17 -27.46
N PHE A 849 -0.95 -0.32 -27.19
CA PHE A 849 -2.07 -0.04 -28.07
C PHE A 849 -2.20 1.45 -28.23
N ALA A 850 -2.72 1.81 -29.36
CA ALA A 850 -2.93 3.18 -29.66
C ALA A 850 -4.44 3.44 -29.70
N ILE A 851 -4.87 4.45 -29.02
CA ILE A 851 -6.21 4.96 -29.12
C ILE A 851 -6.17 6.12 -30.12
N GLN A 852 -6.93 6.00 -31.23
CA GLN A 852 -7.01 7.01 -32.24
C GLN A 852 -8.33 7.77 -32.16
N GLU A 853 -8.24 9.07 -32.22
CA GLU A 853 -9.39 9.96 -32.14
C GLU A 853 -9.23 11.14 -33.07
N GLY A 854 -10.02 11.11 -34.13
CA GLY A 854 -9.85 12.05 -35.25
C GLY A 854 -8.53 11.78 -35.98
N ASP A 855 -7.69 12.79 -36.20
CA ASP A 855 -6.38 12.61 -36.84
C ASP A 855 -5.23 12.34 -35.87
N GLN A 856 -5.51 11.98 -34.59
CA GLN A 856 -4.45 11.72 -33.62
C GLN A 856 -4.58 10.36 -32.93
N LYS A 857 -3.43 9.76 -32.62
CA LYS A 857 -3.26 8.45 -32.01
C LYS A 857 -2.45 8.60 -30.72
N THR A 858 -3.02 8.24 -29.55
CA THR A 858 -2.29 8.14 -28.30
C THR A 858 -1.88 6.69 -28.06
N GLU A 859 -0.60 6.47 -27.85
CA GLU A 859 -0.08 5.15 -27.49
C GLU A 859 -0.09 4.98 -25.98
N TYR A 860 -0.59 3.82 -25.57
CA TYR A 860 -0.59 3.38 -24.19
C TYR A 860 0.18 2.07 -24.11
N SER A 861 0.90 1.91 -23.03
CA SER A 861 1.65 0.70 -22.72
C SER A 861 1.12 0.13 -21.41
N LEU A 862 0.54 -1.07 -21.46
CA LEU A 862 0.08 -1.79 -20.30
C LEU A 862 1.04 -2.93 -20.01
N ASN A 863 1.45 -3.08 -18.78
CA ASN A 863 2.23 -4.25 -18.35
C ASN A 863 1.39 -5.51 -18.54
N VAL A 864 2.00 -6.56 -19.09
CA VAL A 864 1.35 -7.85 -19.29
C VAL A 864 1.78 -8.80 -18.17
N ASN A 865 0.85 -9.18 -17.34
CA ASN A 865 1.06 -10.09 -16.23
C ASN A 865 0.36 -11.44 -16.48
N PHE A 866 0.88 -12.50 -15.86
CA PHE A 866 0.34 -13.84 -15.89
C PHE A 866 0.10 -14.32 -14.47
N ASN A 867 -1.10 -14.74 -14.18
CA ASN A 867 -1.47 -15.34 -12.90
C ASN A 867 -2.12 -16.70 -13.16
N VAL A 868 -1.27 -17.71 -13.36
CA VAL A 868 -1.71 -19.11 -13.55
C VAL A 868 -1.52 -19.81 -12.22
N THR A 869 -2.63 -20.17 -11.58
CA THR A 869 -2.66 -20.89 -10.31
C THR A 869 -2.96 -22.37 -10.54
N VAL A 870 -2.45 -23.23 -9.65
CA VAL A 870 -2.66 -24.69 -9.70
C VAL A 870 -3.32 -25.12 -8.42
N GLU A 871 -4.46 -25.80 -8.53
CA GLU A 871 -5.28 -26.28 -7.42
C GLU A 871 -5.48 -27.80 -7.46
N LEU A 872 -5.56 -28.42 -6.28
CA LEU A 872 -5.80 -29.84 -6.17
C LEU A 872 -7.29 -30.19 -6.35
N ALA A 873 -7.60 -31.13 -7.25
CA ALA A 873 -8.90 -31.74 -7.35
C ALA A 873 -9.06 -32.85 -6.31
N GLU A 874 -10.20 -32.88 -5.62
CA GLU A 874 -10.54 -33.97 -4.69
C GLU A 874 -10.63 -35.32 -5.44
N GLN A 875 -9.73 -36.23 -5.09
CA GLN A 875 -9.72 -37.58 -5.63
C GLN A 875 -10.34 -38.56 -4.63
N ARG A 876 -11.34 -39.31 -5.06
CA ARG A 876 -11.93 -40.43 -4.28
C ARG A 876 -11.25 -41.73 -4.65
N GLU A 877 -10.94 -42.55 -3.63
CA GLU A 877 -10.37 -43.88 -3.83
C GLU A 877 -11.26 -44.75 -4.75
N GLY A 878 -10.66 -45.35 -5.78
CA GLY A 878 -11.38 -46.15 -6.76
C GLY A 878 -12.02 -45.40 -7.94
N TYR A 879 -11.93 -44.06 -8.01
CA TYR A 879 -12.43 -43.29 -9.15
C TYR A 879 -11.30 -42.88 -10.11
N PRO A 880 -11.53 -42.92 -11.44
CA PRO A 880 -10.53 -42.46 -12.42
C PRO A 880 -10.14 -41.00 -12.22
N THR A 881 -8.88 -40.68 -12.45
CA THR A 881 -8.34 -39.31 -12.37
C THR A 881 -9.18 -38.31 -13.18
N ARG A 882 -9.57 -38.68 -14.41
CA ARG A 882 -10.41 -37.85 -15.28
C ARG A 882 -11.75 -37.50 -14.63
N HIS A 883 -12.31 -38.38 -13.83
CA HIS A 883 -13.59 -38.14 -13.14
C HIS A 883 -13.40 -37.10 -12.00
N ALA A 884 -12.34 -37.21 -11.25
CA ALA A 884 -11.99 -36.21 -10.20
C ALA A 884 -11.77 -34.81 -10.80
N LEU A 885 -11.03 -34.74 -11.91
CA LEU A 885 -10.78 -33.48 -12.61
C LEU A 885 -12.09 -32.89 -13.20
N GLN A 886 -12.94 -33.71 -13.80
CA GLN A 886 -14.23 -33.26 -14.31
C GLN A 886 -15.17 -32.82 -13.18
N SER A 887 -15.12 -33.49 -12.02
CA SER A 887 -15.88 -33.10 -10.83
C SER A 887 -15.44 -31.75 -10.28
N ALA A 888 -14.15 -31.46 -10.28
CA ALA A 888 -13.64 -30.17 -9.88
C ALA A 888 -14.13 -29.04 -10.80
N LEU A 889 -14.14 -29.25 -12.12
CA LEU A 889 -14.70 -28.29 -13.08
C LEU A 889 -16.20 -28.06 -12.87
N ASN A 890 -16.97 -29.13 -12.60
CA ASN A 890 -18.42 -29.07 -12.42
C ASN A 890 -18.85 -28.42 -11.10
N LYS A 891 -17.98 -28.41 -10.09
CA LYS A 891 -18.22 -27.72 -8.80
C LYS A 891 -18.09 -26.17 -8.89
N ASN A 892 -17.56 -25.67 -9.99
CA ASN A 892 -17.36 -24.24 -10.22
C ASN A 892 -18.07 -23.79 -11.51
N PRO A 893 -19.41 -23.95 -11.62
CA PRO A 893 -20.15 -23.54 -12.80
C PRO A 893 -20.21 -22.01 -12.88
N GLY A 894 -19.73 -21.44 -14.00
CA GLY A 894 -19.77 -20.00 -14.24
C GLY A 894 -18.41 -19.32 -14.33
N GLU A 895 -17.35 -19.91 -13.83
CA GLU A 895 -16.00 -19.41 -14.06
C GLU A 895 -15.45 -19.83 -15.43
N THR A 896 -14.89 -18.89 -16.17
CA THR A 896 -14.42 -19.09 -17.54
C THR A 896 -12.93 -19.41 -17.66
N CYS A 897 -12.18 -19.39 -16.54
CA CYS A 897 -10.73 -19.57 -16.52
C CYS A 897 -10.25 -20.92 -15.97
N LEU A 898 -11.13 -21.92 -15.88
CA LEU A 898 -10.84 -23.21 -15.26
C LEU A 898 -10.35 -24.23 -16.28
N ASN A 899 -9.24 -24.87 -15.98
CA ASN A 899 -8.64 -25.95 -16.78
C ASN A 899 -8.25 -27.13 -15.90
N THR A 900 -7.94 -28.29 -16.51
CA THR A 900 -7.41 -29.45 -15.81
C THR A 900 -6.11 -29.94 -16.43
N PHE A 901 -5.25 -30.54 -15.61
CA PHE A 901 -3.93 -30.99 -16.03
C PHE A 901 -3.63 -32.39 -15.46
N GLU A 902 -3.14 -33.28 -16.29
CA GLU A 902 -2.80 -34.66 -15.90
C GLU A 902 -1.47 -35.09 -16.51
N VAL A 903 -0.63 -35.73 -15.69
CA VAL A 903 0.56 -36.45 -16.14
C VAL A 903 0.18 -37.91 -16.40
N VAL A 904 0.40 -38.35 -17.63
CA VAL A 904 0.07 -39.72 -18.03
C VAL A 904 1.31 -40.55 -18.32
N PRO A 905 1.30 -41.90 -18.14
CA PRO A 905 2.36 -42.78 -18.58
C PRO A 905 2.64 -42.59 -20.07
N ASP A 906 3.91 -42.75 -20.47
CA ASP A 906 4.35 -42.50 -21.85
C ASP A 906 3.66 -43.37 -22.89
N ASP A 907 3.25 -44.58 -22.49
CA ASP A 907 2.52 -45.56 -23.35
C ASP A 907 1.05 -45.20 -23.56
N LYS A 908 0.51 -44.26 -22.79
CA LYS A 908 -0.89 -43.79 -22.92
C LYS A 908 -1.08 -42.69 -23.96
N MET A 909 0.00 -42.12 -24.48
CA MET A 909 -0.02 -41.16 -25.56
C MET A 909 0.71 -41.71 -26.79
N GLY A 910 0.28 -41.29 -27.99
CA GLY A 910 0.91 -41.71 -29.25
C GLY A 910 2.42 -41.39 -29.30
N ILE A 911 3.17 -42.19 -30.06
CA ILE A 911 4.64 -42.15 -30.12
C ILE A 911 5.18 -40.70 -30.45
N LEU A 912 4.44 -39.95 -31.25
CA LEU A 912 4.81 -38.60 -31.69
C LEU A 912 4.26 -37.46 -30.80
N ASN A 913 3.36 -37.77 -29.87
CA ASN A 913 2.74 -36.75 -28.99
C ASN A 913 3.45 -36.71 -27.64
N ASN A 914 4.03 -35.58 -27.28
CA ASN A 914 4.66 -35.32 -25.98
C ASN A 914 3.68 -34.71 -24.96
N GLY A 915 2.67 -33.99 -25.46
CA GLY A 915 1.56 -33.40 -24.71
C GLY A 915 0.35 -33.22 -25.61
N SER A 916 -0.81 -32.99 -25.05
CA SER A 916 -2.04 -32.67 -25.76
C SER A 916 -2.98 -31.87 -24.90
N THR A 917 -3.74 -30.99 -25.56
CA THR A 917 -4.87 -30.26 -24.96
C THR A 917 -6.12 -30.63 -25.69
N SER A 918 -7.03 -31.36 -25.01
CA SER A 918 -8.29 -31.83 -25.59
C SER A 918 -9.49 -31.13 -25.01
N GLY A 919 -10.48 -30.81 -25.86
CA GLY A 919 -11.69 -30.06 -25.44
C GLY A 919 -11.40 -28.66 -24.91
N GLY A 920 -10.22 -28.14 -25.20
CA GLY A 920 -9.78 -26.81 -24.85
C GLY A 920 -9.43 -26.54 -23.39
N ASN A 921 -9.70 -27.47 -22.49
CA ASN A 921 -9.48 -27.31 -21.06
C ASN A 921 -8.97 -28.57 -20.33
N TYR A 922 -8.66 -29.65 -21.06
CA TYR A 922 -8.06 -30.84 -20.51
C TYR A 922 -6.67 -31.07 -21.08
N ILE A 923 -5.67 -30.87 -20.24
CA ILE A 923 -4.26 -30.90 -20.59
C ILE A 923 -3.67 -32.22 -20.14
N GLN A 924 -2.94 -32.91 -21.01
CA GLN A 924 -2.17 -34.11 -20.70
C GLN A 924 -0.72 -33.98 -21.17
N ILE A 925 0.25 -34.43 -20.37
CA ILE A 925 1.65 -34.55 -20.78
C ILE A 925 2.20 -35.92 -20.42
N LYS A 926 3.19 -36.41 -21.20
CA LYS A 926 3.92 -37.64 -20.87
C LYS A 926 4.74 -37.48 -19.59
N LYS A 927 4.85 -38.53 -18.81
CA LYS A 927 5.65 -38.58 -17.59
C LYS A 927 7.15 -38.24 -17.85
N SER A 928 7.69 -38.66 -18.99
CA SER A 928 9.04 -38.31 -19.43
C SER A 928 9.24 -36.83 -19.75
N ARG A 929 8.18 -36.04 -19.78
CA ARG A 929 8.18 -34.60 -20.11
C ARG A 929 7.93 -33.68 -18.92
N ILE A 930 7.89 -34.22 -17.71
CA ILE A 930 7.84 -33.43 -16.48
C ILE A 930 9.09 -32.55 -16.39
N GLY A 931 8.94 -31.29 -16.04
CA GLY A 931 10.03 -30.33 -15.94
C GLY A 931 10.51 -29.72 -17.26
N THR A 932 9.89 -30.08 -18.39
CA THR A 932 10.14 -29.46 -19.69
C THR A 932 9.08 -28.42 -20.02
N GLU A 933 9.34 -27.62 -21.05
CA GLU A 933 8.38 -26.61 -21.56
C GLU A 933 7.10 -27.21 -22.16
N THR A 934 7.00 -28.55 -22.30
CA THR A 934 5.82 -29.21 -22.90
C THR A 934 4.54 -28.89 -22.13
N GLY A 935 4.57 -28.92 -20.79
CA GLY A 935 3.40 -28.58 -19.98
C GLY A 935 2.96 -27.12 -20.15
N ALA A 936 3.88 -26.18 -20.15
CA ALA A 936 3.58 -24.76 -20.38
C ALA A 936 3.05 -24.51 -21.80
N HIS A 937 3.56 -25.21 -22.80
CA HIS A 937 3.05 -25.18 -24.18
C HIS A 937 1.58 -25.62 -24.24
N GLU A 938 1.22 -26.73 -23.60
CA GLU A 938 -0.16 -27.24 -23.57
C GLU A 938 -1.09 -26.31 -22.77
N ILE A 939 -0.59 -25.69 -21.69
CA ILE A 939 -1.35 -24.65 -20.97
C ILE A 939 -1.58 -23.45 -21.90
N GLY A 940 -0.60 -23.08 -22.74
CA GLY A 940 -0.77 -22.06 -23.74
C GLY A 940 -1.92 -22.36 -24.70
N HIS A 941 -2.04 -23.61 -25.18
CA HIS A 941 -3.17 -24.03 -25.99
C HIS A 941 -4.50 -23.94 -25.22
N ALA A 942 -4.54 -24.35 -23.95
CA ALA A 942 -5.72 -24.19 -23.11
C ALA A 942 -6.11 -22.71 -22.91
N MET A 943 -5.14 -21.81 -22.94
CA MET A 943 -5.37 -20.35 -22.93
C MET A 943 -5.68 -19.77 -24.33
N GLY A 944 -5.83 -20.62 -25.34
CA GLY A 944 -6.26 -20.22 -26.68
C GLY A 944 -5.15 -19.94 -27.69
N LEU A 945 -3.91 -20.31 -27.40
CA LEU A 945 -2.80 -20.10 -28.33
C LEU A 945 -2.74 -21.14 -29.43
N GLN A 946 -2.33 -20.72 -30.63
CA GLN A 946 -2.00 -21.56 -31.77
C GLN A 946 -0.48 -21.80 -31.79
N HIS A 947 -0.05 -22.80 -32.61
CA HIS A 947 1.37 -22.98 -32.84
C HIS A 947 2.01 -21.74 -33.48
N SER A 948 3.21 -21.40 -33.04
CA SER A 948 4.02 -20.32 -33.55
C SER A 948 5.30 -20.83 -34.23
N SER A 949 6.01 -19.94 -34.94
CA SER A 949 7.26 -20.27 -35.62
C SER A 949 8.46 -20.33 -34.67
N GLU A 950 8.35 -19.76 -33.46
CA GLU A 950 9.43 -19.73 -32.47
C GLU A 950 8.85 -19.61 -31.06
N GLY A 951 9.68 -19.77 -30.04
CA GLY A 951 9.30 -19.65 -28.65
C GLY A 951 8.58 -20.86 -28.10
N LEU A 952 7.85 -20.67 -26.97
CA LEU A 952 7.16 -21.76 -26.25
C LEU A 952 6.10 -22.47 -27.10
N MET A 953 5.41 -21.76 -27.97
CA MET A 953 4.30 -22.30 -28.79
C MET A 953 4.76 -22.98 -30.09
N THR A 954 6.02 -23.27 -30.29
CA THR A 954 6.54 -24.00 -31.45
C THR A 954 6.00 -25.43 -31.45
N SER A 955 5.50 -25.92 -32.61
CA SER A 955 4.77 -27.20 -32.72
C SER A 955 5.63 -28.43 -32.41
N GLU A 956 6.93 -28.39 -32.60
CA GLU A 956 7.85 -29.52 -32.40
C GLU A 956 8.73 -29.28 -31.19
N SER A 957 8.73 -30.22 -30.23
CA SER A 957 9.56 -30.14 -29.03
C SER A 957 11.07 -30.26 -29.29
N SER A 958 11.45 -30.77 -30.44
CA SER A 958 12.85 -30.87 -30.93
C SER A 958 13.31 -29.65 -31.74
N ASN A 959 12.43 -28.70 -31.99
CA ASN A 959 12.77 -27.49 -32.74
C ASN A 959 13.75 -26.60 -31.93
N PRO A 960 14.92 -26.26 -32.47
CA PRO A 960 15.90 -25.43 -31.75
C PRO A 960 15.40 -24.00 -31.45
N ARG A 961 14.31 -23.55 -32.06
CA ARG A 961 13.66 -22.26 -31.78
C ARG A 961 12.67 -22.33 -30.61
N ARG A 962 12.38 -23.52 -30.11
CA ARG A 962 11.54 -23.70 -28.92
C ARG A 962 12.34 -23.37 -27.67
N ASN A 963 11.79 -22.52 -26.82
CA ASN A 963 12.38 -22.11 -25.54
C ASN A 963 11.25 -21.77 -24.53
N ASN A 964 11.61 -21.46 -23.30
CA ASN A 964 10.66 -21.14 -22.22
C ASN A 964 9.97 -19.78 -22.34
N ASN A 965 10.23 -19.03 -23.40
CA ASN A 965 9.64 -17.71 -23.59
C ASN A 965 8.46 -17.77 -24.58
N LEU A 966 7.41 -17.07 -24.28
CA LEU A 966 6.37 -16.77 -25.27
C LEU A 966 6.90 -15.78 -26.29
N ASP A 967 6.54 -15.97 -27.55
CA ASP A 967 6.85 -15.01 -28.60
C ASP A 967 5.80 -13.89 -28.67
N LYS A 968 6.16 -12.82 -29.36
CA LYS A 968 5.30 -11.63 -29.53
C LYS A 968 3.93 -11.96 -30.12
N GLY A 969 3.87 -12.89 -31.08
CA GLY A 969 2.62 -13.34 -31.72
C GLY A 969 1.72 -14.04 -30.74
N SER A 970 2.27 -14.99 -29.98
CA SER A 970 1.55 -15.75 -28.94
C SER A 970 0.92 -14.82 -27.92
N ILE A 971 1.67 -13.85 -27.37
CA ILE A 971 1.14 -12.89 -26.38
C ILE A 971 0.07 -11.99 -27.00
N SER A 972 0.28 -11.55 -28.24
CA SER A 972 -0.73 -10.77 -28.97
C SER A 972 -2.03 -11.52 -29.13
N ASP A 973 -1.97 -12.81 -29.43
CA ASP A 973 -3.16 -13.65 -29.60
C ASP A 973 -3.86 -13.91 -28.25
N MET A 974 -3.13 -14.16 -27.19
CA MET A 974 -3.70 -14.28 -25.83
C MET A 974 -4.50 -13.02 -25.44
N ILE A 975 -4.04 -11.84 -25.79
CA ILE A 975 -4.75 -10.58 -25.51
C ILE A 975 -5.94 -10.39 -26.45
N LYS A 976 -5.75 -10.60 -27.75
CA LYS A 976 -6.73 -10.24 -28.78
C LYS A 976 -7.92 -11.19 -28.87
N TYR A 977 -7.73 -12.47 -28.64
CA TYR A 977 -8.82 -13.45 -28.77
C TYR A 977 -9.90 -13.29 -27.70
N PRO A 978 -9.58 -13.19 -26.38
CA PRO A 978 -10.57 -12.90 -25.37
C PRO A 978 -11.29 -11.56 -25.60
N LEU A 979 -10.52 -10.52 -26.00
CA LEU A 979 -11.09 -9.20 -26.25
C LEU A 979 -12.09 -9.16 -27.42
N LYS A 980 -11.98 -10.10 -28.38
CA LYS A 980 -12.91 -10.23 -29.52
C LYS A 980 -14.16 -11.03 -29.17
N GLY A 981 -14.27 -11.55 -27.95
CA GLY A 981 -15.34 -12.47 -27.57
C GLY A 981 -15.31 -13.79 -28.35
N LYS A 982 -14.18 -14.10 -28.99
CA LYS A 982 -13.98 -15.37 -29.68
C LYS A 982 -13.35 -16.34 -28.69
N VAL A 983 -14.10 -17.33 -28.32
CA VAL A 983 -13.54 -18.55 -27.75
C VAL A 983 -12.83 -19.24 -28.90
N ASN A 984 -11.53 -19.59 -28.76
CA ASN A 984 -10.86 -20.39 -29.77
C ASN A 984 -11.64 -21.68 -29.97
N THR A 985 -12.05 -21.93 -31.22
CA THR A 985 -12.67 -23.19 -31.62
C THR A 985 -11.59 -24.10 -32.14
N TRP A 986 -11.41 -25.24 -31.49
CA TRP A 986 -10.54 -26.28 -32.00
C TRP A 986 -11.39 -27.22 -32.91
N TYR A 987 -10.89 -27.45 -34.13
CA TYR A 987 -11.52 -28.36 -35.06
C TYR A 987 -11.13 -29.79 -34.71
N ASN A 988 -12.09 -30.62 -34.36
CA ASN A 988 -11.85 -32.07 -34.17
C ASN A 988 -12.04 -32.76 -35.52
N PRO A 989 -10.96 -33.19 -36.18
CA PRO A 989 -11.03 -33.84 -37.47
C PRO A 989 -11.77 -35.20 -37.45
N GLU A 990 -11.87 -35.85 -36.29
CA GLU A 990 -12.59 -37.13 -36.16
C GLU A 990 -14.11 -36.96 -36.08
N LYS A 991 -14.61 -35.81 -35.67
CA LYS A 991 -16.04 -35.54 -35.50
C LYS A 991 -16.59 -34.43 -36.38
N GLY A 992 -15.75 -33.69 -37.13
CA GLY A 992 -16.20 -32.62 -37.98
C GLY A 992 -16.76 -31.40 -37.21
N GLU A 993 -16.55 -31.31 -35.89
CA GLU A 993 -17.14 -30.31 -35.01
C GLU A 993 -16.06 -29.36 -34.49
N SER A 994 -16.41 -28.08 -34.39
CA SER A 994 -15.60 -27.06 -33.71
C SER A 994 -15.93 -27.06 -32.22
N ILE A 995 -14.95 -27.42 -31.36
CA ILE A 995 -15.10 -27.45 -29.93
C ILE A 995 -14.52 -26.12 -29.36
N PRO A 996 -15.21 -25.44 -28.42
CA PRO A 996 -14.63 -24.29 -27.75
C PRO A 996 -13.30 -24.65 -27.06
N ALA A 997 -12.23 -24.02 -27.47
CA ALA A 997 -10.90 -24.23 -26.93
C ALA A 997 -10.57 -23.18 -25.87
N GLY A 998 -10.18 -23.65 -24.68
CA GLY A 998 -9.49 -22.91 -23.65
C GLY A 998 -10.29 -21.91 -22.83
N LYS A 999 -9.98 -21.91 -21.56
CA LYS A 999 -10.59 -20.97 -20.58
C LYS A 999 -9.48 -20.24 -19.84
N GLY A 1000 -8.89 -19.22 -20.48
CA GLY A 1000 -8.13 -18.20 -19.80
C GLY A 1000 -8.95 -16.90 -19.77
N THR A 1001 -9.02 -16.23 -18.63
CA THR A 1001 -9.67 -14.94 -18.49
C THR A 1001 -8.64 -13.85 -18.52
N LEU A 1002 -8.80 -12.89 -19.45
CA LEU A 1002 -8.06 -11.66 -19.46
C LEU A 1002 -8.70 -10.70 -18.46
N ILE A 1003 -7.99 -10.40 -17.39
CA ILE A 1003 -8.38 -9.36 -16.44
C ILE A 1003 -7.78 -8.04 -16.93
N ASN A 1004 -8.64 -7.13 -17.31
CA ASN A 1004 -8.24 -5.78 -17.67
C ASN A 1004 -8.22 -4.91 -16.40
N ASN A 1005 -7.04 -4.78 -15.80
CA ASN A 1005 -6.80 -3.89 -14.66
C ASN A 1005 -6.55 -2.44 -15.10
N SER A 1006 -6.82 -2.11 -16.36
CA SER A 1006 -6.61 -0.76 -16.88
C SER A 1006 -7.94 -0.03 -17.09
N LYS A 1007 -7.89 1.28 -17.11
CA LYS A 1007 -9.01 2.15 -17.45
C LYS A 1007 -9.48 2.00 -18.90
N PHE A 1008 -8.84 1.12 -19.70
CA PHE A 1008 -9.11 0.99 -21.13
C PHE A 1008 -10.13 -0.10 -21.42
N THR A 1009 -11.01 0.17 -22.34
CA THR A 1009 -12.05 -0.78 -22.74
C THR A 1009 -11.51 -1.88 -23.66
N VAL A 1010 -12.23 -3.01 -23.71
CA VAL A 1010 -11.95 -4.13 -24.61
C VAL A 1010 -11.70 -3.67 -26.06
N LYS A 1011 -12.45 -2.69 -26.51
CA LYS A 1011 -12.35 -2.19 -27.88
C LYS A 1011 -11.08 -1.36 -28.14
N GLN A 1012 -10.60 -0.64 -27.13
CA GLN A 1012 -9.34 0.09 -27.17
C GLN A 1012 -8.16 -0.88 -27.22
N LEU A 1013 -8.24 -1.95 -26.42
CA LEU A 1013 -7.20 -2.98 -26.37
C LEU A 1013 -7.13 -3.85 -27.63
N LEU A 1014 -8.21 -4.00 -28.41
CA LEU A 1014 -8.24 -4.87 -29.60
C LEU A 1014 -7.20 -4.55 -30.69
N LYS A 1015 -6.66 -3.33 -30.69
CA LYS A 1015 -5.70 -2.85 -31.71
C LYS A 1015 -4.27 -2.81 -31.22
N GLY A 1016 -4.03 -3.21 -29.99
CA GLY A 1016 -2.70 -3.17 -29.40
C GLY A 1016 -1.71 -4.13 -30.05
N LYS A 1017 -0.45 -3.85 -29.88
CA LYS A 1017 0.69 -4.68 -30.29
C LYS A 1017 1.51 -5.00 -29.06
N VAL A 1018 1.84 -6.26 -28.89
CA VAL A 1018 2.74 -6.70 -27.83
C VAL A 1018 4.15 -6.22 -28.12
N LYS A 1019 4.82 -5.73 -27.10
CA LYS A 1019 6.20 -5.33 -27.13
C LYS A 1019 6.96 -6.00 -26.00
N SER A 1020 8.12 -6.56 -26.30
CA SER A 1020 8.99 -7.15 -25.27
C SER A 1020 9.71 -6.03 -24.52
N LEU A 1021 9.74 -6.12 -23.22
CA LEU A 1021 10.54 -5.28 -22.34
C LEU A 1021 11.96 -5.85 -22.15
N LYS A 1022 12.45 -6.66 -23.08
CA LYS A 1022 13.84 -7.17 -23.06
C LYS A 1022 14.83 -6.06 -22.92
#